data_dd9bd10d53c810ed6d9b64ed8ffddc70
#
_entry.id   dd9bd10d53c810ed6d9b64ed8ffddc70
#
_cell.length_a   1.000
_cell.length_b   1.000
_cell.length_c   1.000
_cell.angle_alpha   90.00
_cell.angle_beta   90.00
_cell.angle_gamma   90.00
#
_symmetry.space_group_name_H-M   'P 1'
#
loop_
_entity.id
_entity.type
_entity.pdbx_description
1 polymer ?
#
loop_
_entity_poly.entity_id
_entity_poly.type
_entity_poly.pdbx_seq_one_letter_code
_entity_poly.pdbx_strand_id
1 'polypeptide(L)'
;MQKRLFLIFTLSVLFLLPTHAVLKERNIEGTLAMLRIELTEQHHRLERQSSLMKKQRMEVMTDLITAMNRSQQNAMMLYSQKNGYVFDLTYACHEATEQYHNFKTNVAPFRTYVQNADGEIARFDSLINDLSSMYIQALPEKSKIDRNVCLTLAVNIRRTLNYNRQQMKQYIDMYNMTESRLKNLNDYAIKRYGDIQASIFTNGNADYLKILMNLSHEVKETTETVIDKYRPQKKYMSDWDSRVILGLAVVLLIIGVLAAAASYFIIGFIVTQLLKLNKADFILKWLFGQERNKAAKEDFKAKRFCIILTFTVISFAIILGIVRVSWSQNFIIMACGLLVEYAWLMGVILLSLLIRLNGDQIRHGFRIYSPIMAMCFIVISFRIILIPNDLVELIFPPILIACTIWQWLTIRRNKATLPSSDVFYAYVSLIAFLASDVASFIGYTLLSVEMLIWWTMQLTCILTITCVSTMLKKYGNNPKRQYLSGDAPIGRTWLFQLVYTAVLPILGALSILISIYWAADVFNLSDTCWMIFNTPLVKSTKITFSIIRAVQAVVLFFLFYYVNKVSIQALHAHLMNRERRKAAEEKRKPSPQVVTSRIAMWKNFIQVFIWGLWILITLAIFNIDNSWIVAISAGLSTGIGFAMKDILENIYYGISLMAGRIKVGDYISIEGTRGTVTSISYTSTTLEALDGSVIAFQNAQLFTKNYKNLTRNHGNELAIIPVGVAYGSKVPQVKEVIGNAVESINKTNYIKFIKVIFTGFGDNSIDFKILAWVDSRKQVYA
;
A
#
# COMPACT_ATOMS: atom_id res chain seq x y z
N MET A 1 -15.95 17.10 7.52
CA MET A 1 -15.78 17.31 8.96
C MET A 1 -14.85 18.50 9.29
N GLN A 2 -13.68 18.63 8.68
CA GLN A 2 -12.73 19.74 8.96
C GLN A 2 -13.26 21.16 8.72
N LYS A 3 -14.09 21.41 7.71
CA LYS A 3 -14.67 22.75 7.44
C LYS A 3 -15.69 23.23 8.51
N ARG A 4 -16.34 22.30 9.23
CA ARG A 4 -17.24 22.65 10.33
C ARG A 4 -16.51 22.94 11.65
N LEU A 5 -15.36 22.31 11.86
CA LEU A 5 -14.48 22.60 13.01
C LEU A 5 -13.81 23.98 12.88
N PHE A 6 -13.43 24.39 11.68
CA PHE A 6 -12.83 25.69 11.43
C PHE A 6 -13.82 26.85 11.65
N LEU A 7 -15.10 26.65 11.34
CA LEU A 7 -16.15 27.65 11.57
C LEU A 7 -16.46 27.82 13.07
N ILE A 8 -16.32 26.77 13.87
CA ILE A 8 -16.49 26.82 15.33
C ILE A 8 -15.29 27.51 15.99
N PHE A 9 -14.08 27.28 15.47
CA PHE A 9 -12.85 27.91 15.97
C PHE A 9 -12.78 29.39 15.65
N THR A 10 -13.21 29.82 14.46
CA THR A 10 -13.26 31.24 14.09
C THR A 10 -14.35 32.01 14.83
N LEU A 11 -15.44 31.34 15.25
CA LEU A 11 -16.47 31.96 16.08
C LEU A 11 -16.04 32.16 17.53
N SER A 12 -15.16 31.31 18.07
CA SER A 12 -14.69 31.42 19.46
C SER A 12 -13.62 32.53 19.64
N VAL A 13 -12.87 32.89 18.60
CA VAL A 13 -11.84 33.96 18.66
C VAL A 13 -12.46 35.36 18.62
N LEU A 14 -13.69 35.55 18.12
CA LEU A 14 -14.36 36.84 18.07
C LEU A 14 -14.95 37.27 19.43
N PHE A 15 -14.88 36.45 20.48
CA PHE A 15 -15.46 36.69 21.80
C PHE A 15 -14.48 37.28 22.85
N LEU A 16 -13.26 37.63 22.47
CA LEU A 16 -12.26 38.21 23.39
C LEU A 16 -12.16 39.73 23.33
N LEU A 17 -13.29 40.43 23.34
CA LEU A 17 -13.27 41.84 23.64
C LEU A 17 -13.60 42.09 25.11
N PRO A 18 -12.77 42.77 25.88
CA PRO A 18 -13.02 43.00 27.30
C PRO A 18 -14.14 44.04 27.46
N THR A 19 -15.29 43.58 27.96
CA THR A 19 -16.44 44.48 28.24
C THR A 19 -16.31 45.30 29.52
N HIS A 20 -15.21 45.19 30.27
CA HIS A 20 -14.99 45.97 31.48
C HIS A 20 -14.78 47.49 31.28
N ALA A 21 -14.61 47.93 30.03
CA ALA A 21 -14.38 49.35 29.73
C ALA A 21 -15.66 50.19 29.52
N VAL A 22 -16.80 49.54 29.26
CA VAL A 22 -18.00 50.22 28.73
C VAL A 22 -18.78 51.05 29.79
N LEU A 23 -18.67 50.70 31.05
CA LEU A 23 -19.46 51.37 32.14
C LEU A 23 -18.78 52.59 32.77
N LYS A 24 -17.58 52.96 32.36
CA LYS A 24 -16.82 54.12 32.85
C LYS A 24 -16.81 55.35 31.91
N GLU A 25 -17.52 55.30 30.81
CA GLU A 25 -17.53 56.40 29.85
C GLU A 25 -18.52 57.54 30.21
N ARG A 26 -18.20 58.78 29.75
CA ARG A 26 -19.02 59.98 29.99
C ARG A 26 -20.42 59.97 29.38
N ASN A 27 -20.73 59.03 28.44
CA ASN A 27 -22.04 58.99 27.79
C ASN A 27 -22.80 57.67 28.15
N ILE A 28 -23.35 57.63 29.36
CA ILE A 28 -24.06 56.47 29.89
C ILE A 28 -25.33 56.11 29.07
N GLU A 29 -25.99 57.10 28.47
CA GLU A 29 -27.18 56.84 27.65
C GLU A 29 -26.88 56.05 26.39
N GLY A 30 -25.84 56.44 25.65
CA GLY A 30 -25.40 55.75 24.46
C GLY A 30 -24.88 54.33 24.75
N THR A 31 -24.14 54.15 25.87
CA THR A 31 -23.60 52.87 26.29
C THR A 31 -24.69 51.86 26.70
N LEU A 32 -25.71 52.28 27.43
CA LEU A 32 -26.85 51.42 27.81
C LEU A 32 -27.68 51.02 26.60
N ALA A 33 -27.89 51.92 25.65
CA ALA A 33 -28.61 51.59 24.41
C ALA A 33 -27.84 50.57 23.54
N MET A 34 -26.51 50.73 23.39
CA MET A 34 -25.66 49.75 22.70
C MET A 34 -25.64 48.39 23.42
N LEU A 35 -25.44 48.40 24.74
CA LEU A 35 -25.46 47.20 25.55
C LEU A 35 -26.80 46.43 25.43
N ARG A 36 -27.91 47.14 25.37
CA ARG A 36 -29.24 46.53 25.12
C ARG A 36 -29.29 45.80 23.81
N ILE A 37 -28.79 46.38 22.71
CA ILE A 37 -28.76 45.75 21.39
C ILE A 37 -27.85 44.50 21.44
N GLU A 38 -26.69 44.61 22.00
CA GLU A 38 -25.73 43.50 22.14
C GLU A 38 -26.30 42.36 22.97
N LEU A 39 -26.89 42.63 24.12
CA LEU A 39 -27.50 41.59 24.97
C LEU A 39 -28.71 40.93 24.29
N THR A 40 -29.50 41.68 23.52
CA THR A 40 -30.61 41.11 22.76
C THR A 40 -30.10 40.16 21.69
N GLU A 41 -29.05 40.54 20.99
CA GLU A 41 -28.43 39.68 19.98
C GLU A 41 -27.79 38.44 20.61
N GLN A 42 -27.08 38.59 21.74
CA GLN A 42 -26.53 37.47 22.49
C GLN A 42 -27.59 36.53 23.01
N HIS A 43 -28.72 37.05 23.50
CA HIS A 43 -29.87 36.22 23.91
C HIS A 43 -30.42 35.38 22.77
N HIS A 44 -30.63 35.96 21.60
CA HIS A 44 -31.09 35.22 20.43
C HIS A 44 -30.05 34.22 19.91
N ARG A 45 -28.75 34.52 19.99
CA ARG A 45 -27.69 33.57 19.65
C ARG A 45 -27.70 32.36 20.61
N LEU A 46 -27.86 32.64 21.90
CA LEU A 46 -27.91 31.58 22.93
C LEU A 46 -29.14 30.69 22.78
N GLU A 47 -30.30 31.25 22.44
CA GLU A 47 -31.51 30.47 22.16
C GLU A 47 -31.34 29.52 20.96
N ARG A 48 -30.76 30.02 19.84
CA ARG A 48 -30.42 29.19 18.67
C ARG A 48 -29.43 28.10 19.03
N GLN A 49 -28.38 28.43 19.76
CA GLN A 49 -27.38 27.47 20.23
C GLN A 49 -27.99 26.40 21.14
N SER A 50 -28.85 26.82 22.07
CA SER A 50 -29.58 25.89 22.96
C SER A 50 -30.49 24.91 22.19
N SER A 51 -31.15 25.37 21.14
CA SER A 51 -31.99 24.53 20.30
C SER A 51 -31.17 23.51 19.50
N LEU A 52 -30.05 23.89 18.96
CA LEU A 52 -29.11 22.98 18.28
C LEU A 52 -28.53 21.93 19.23
N MET A 53 -28.15 22.37 20.44
CA MET A 53 -27.64 21.46 21.47
C MET A 53 -28.69 20.47 21.98
N LYS A 54 -29.99 20.85 21.95
CA LYS A 54 -31.07 19.91 22.30
C LYS A 54 -31.10 18.69 21.38
N LYS A 55 -30.85 18.87 20.10
CA LYS A 55 -30.77 17.76 19.14
C LYS A 55 -29.54 16.86 19.42
N GLN A 56 -28.37 17.46 19.63
CA GLN A 56 -27.15 16.73 19.95
C GLN A 56 -27.24 15.97 21.28
N ARG A 57 -27.93 16.56 22.28
CA ARG A 57 -28.19 15.88 23.56
C ARG A 57 -29.02 14.61 23.38
N MET A 58 -30.06 14.66 22.55
CA MET A 58 -30.89 13.48 22.25
C MET A 58 -30.08 12.36 21.61
N GLU A 59 -29.22 12.70 20.66
CA GLU A 59 -28.32 11.73 20.02
C GLU A 59 -27.38 11.07 21.04
N VAL A 60 -26.66 11.88 21.84
CA VAL A 60 -25.73 11.40 22.87
C VAL A 60 -26.45 10.58 23.93
N MET A 61 -27.65 10.98 24.34
CA MET A 61 -28.45 10.22 25.34
C MET A 61 -28.87 8.85 24.80
N THR A 62 -29.27 8.78 23.54
CA THR A 62 -29.62 7.51 22.88
C THR A 62 -28.39 6.59 22.82
N ASP A 63 -27.23 7.13 22.48
CA ASP A 63 -25.96 6.38 22.42
C ASP A 63 -25.55 5.88 23.81
N LEU A 64 -25.68 6.71 24.86
CA LEU A 64 -25.38 6.35 26.22
C LEU A 64 -26.32 5.22 26.76
N ILE A 65 -27.60 5.34 26.50
CA ILE A 65 -28.60 4.31 26.92
C ILE A 65 -28.29 3.00 26.19
N THR A 66 -28.01 3.07 24.91
CA THR A 66 -27.68 1.89 24.09
C THR A 66 -26.40 1.22 24.59
N ALA A 67 -25.34 2.01 24.85
CA ALA A 67 -24.08 1.51 25.39
C ALA A 67 -24.24 0.89 26.75
N MET A 68 -25.01 1.53 27.65
CA MET A 68 -25.29 0.99 28.97
C MET A 68 -26.07 -0.32 28.95
N ASN A 69 -27.09 -0.43 28.11
CA ASN A 69 -27.89 -1.65 27.99
C ASN A 69 -27.04 -2.81 27.44
N ARG A 70 -26.26 -2.57 26.38
CA ARG A 70 -25.33 -3.57 25.83
C ARG A 70 -24.28 -3.99 26.85
N SER A 71 -23.68 -3.01 27.56
CA SER A 71 -22.69 -3.27 28.60
C SER A 71 -23.28 -4.11 29.76
N GLN A 72 -24.54 -3.87 30.15
CA GLN A 72 -25.19 -4.63 31.22
C GLN A 72 -25.45 -6.08 30.81
N GLN A 73 -25.94 -6.31 29.60
CA GLN A 73 -26.11 -7.65 29.03
C GLN A 73 -24.79 -8.40 28.98
N ASN A 74 -23.75 -7.74 28.47
CA ASN A 74 -22.43 -8.32 28.37
C ASN A 74 -21.78 -8.64 29.72
N ALA A 75 -21.95 -7.75 30.69
CA ALA A 75 -21.48 -7.97 32.05
C ALA A 75 -22.14 -9.22 32.70
N MET A 76 -23.46 -9.39 32.49
CA MET A 76 -24.14 -10.59 33.00
C MET A 76 -23.52 -11.86 32.39
N MET A 77 -23.24 -11.89 31.10
CA MET A 77 -22.59 -13.02 30.45
C MET A 77 -21.17 -13.26 30.99
N LEU A 78 -20.37 -12.21 31.12
CA LEU A 78 -18.98 -12.30 31.56
C LEU A 78 -18.84 -12.79 33.02
N TYR A 79 -19.75 -12.36 33.92
CA TYR A 79 -19.67 -12.71 35.32
C TYR A 79 -20.40 -14.04 35.70
N SER A 80 -21.36 -14.45 34.85
CA SER A 80 -22.16 -15.66 35.12
C SER A 80 -21.60 -16.95 34.56
N GLN A 81 -20.73 -16.88 33.51
CA GLN A 81 -20.27 -18.05 32.80
C GLN A 81 -19.12 -18.78 33.51
N LYS A 82 -19.19 -20.11 33.50
CA LYS A 82 -18.13 -21.00 33.99
C LYS A 82 -16.94 -21.02 33.02
N ASN A 83 -15.77 -21.42 33.48
CA ASN A 83 -14.55 -21.49 32.66
C ASN A 83 -14.66 -22.46 31.46
N GLY A 84 -15.51 -23.48 31.52
CA GLY A 84 -15.75 -24.44 30.44
C GLY A 84 -16.59 -23.91 29.26
N TYR A 85 -17.00 -22.64 29.27
CA TYR A 85 -17.80 -22.05 28.17
C TYR A 85 -16.98 -21.02 27.40
N VAL A 86 -15.93 -21.49 26.73
CA VAL A 86 -14.95 -20.63 26.05
C VAL A 86 -15.59 -19.80 24.93
N PHE A 87 -16.50 -20.34 24.14
CA PHE A 87 -17.16 -19.56 23.08
C PHE A 87 -18.01 -18.41 23.61
N ASP A 88 -18.73 -18.62 24.72
CA ASP A 88 -19.52 -17.57 25.39
C ASP A 88 -18.62 -16.48 25.92
N LEU A 89 -17.57 -16.88 26.66
CA LEU A 89 -16.61 -15.97 27.26
C LEU A 89 -15.81 -15.19 26.20
N THR A 90 -15.39 -15.85 25.14
CA THR A 90 -14.64 -15.21 24.04
C THR A 90 -15.48 -14.10 23.40
N TYR A 91 -16.75 -14.39 23.13
CA TYR A 91 -17.66 -13.36 22.61
C TYR A 91 -17.87 -12.22 23.58
N ALA A 92 -18.17 -12.51 24.84
CA ALA A 92 -18.42 -11.48 25.87
C ALA A 92 -17.18 -10.60 26.12
N CYS A 93 -15.99 -11.18 26.09
CA CYS A 93 -14.74 -10.44 26.20
C CYS A 93 -14.50 -9.54 24.98
N HIS A 94 -14.66 -10.05 23.77
CA HIS A 94 -14.53 -9.28 22.55
C HIS A 94 -15.49 -8.09 22.51
N GLU A 95 -16.76 -8.33 22.82
CA GLU A 95 -17.79 -7.28 22.88
C GLU A 95 -17.46 -6.21 23.93
N ALA A 96 -16.91 -6.61 25.09
CA ALA A 96 -16.50 -5.65 26.14
C ALA A 96 -15.37 -4.74 25.66
N THR A 97 -14.39 -5.29 24.94
CA THR A 97 -13.27 -4.54 24.39
C THR A 97 -13.73 -3.62 23.26
N GLU A 98 -14.55 -4.11 22.35
CA GLU A 98 -15.09 -3.33 21.24
C GLU A 98 -15.97 -2.16 21.73
N GLN A 99 -16.85 -2.41 22.69
CA GLN A 99 -17.68 -1.36 23.28
C GLN A 99 -16.85 -0.27 23.95
N TYR A 100 -15.79 -0.63 24.67
CA TYR A 100 -14.90 0.34 25.30
C TYR A 100 -14.14 1.18 24.28
N HIS A 101 -13.63 0.57 23.20
CA HIS A 101 -12.92 1.28 22.14
C HIS A 101 -13.83 2.19 21.33
N ASN A 102 -15.02 1.73 20.96
CA ASN A 102 -15.96 2.50 20.16
C ASN A 102 -16.59 3.66 20.91
N PHE A 103 -16.68 3.57 22.25
CA PHE A 103 -17.30 4.59 23.09
C PHE A 103 -16.48 5.89 23.21
N LYS A 104 -15.19 5.89 22.95
CA LYS A 104 -14.24 7.00 23.19
C LYS A 104 -14.45 8.29 22.39
N THR A 105 -15.39 8.39 21.44
CA THR A 105 -15.30 9.39 20.36
C THR A 105 -16.21 10.62 20.47
N ASN A 106 -17.20 10.74 21.36
CA ASN A 106 -18.28 11.73 21.13
C ASN A 106 -18.48 12.88 22.14
N VAL A 107 -17.69 13.06 23.20
CA VAL A 107 -17.99 14.04 24.29
C VAL A 107 -17.13 15.31 24.31
N ALA A 108 -16.14 15.43 23.44
CA ALA A 108 -15.28 16.62 23.37
C ALA A 108 -16.05 17.98 23.24
N PRO A 109 -17.14 18.08 22.45
CA PRO A 109 -17.89 19.33 22.32
C PRO A 109 -18.53 19.83 23.62
N PHE A 110 -19.01 18.90 24.48
CA PHE A 110 -19.67 19.26 25.73
C PHE A 110 -18.68 19.74 26.80
N ARG A 111 -17.49 19.16 26.89
CA ARG A 111 -16.41 19.59 27.77
C ARG A 111 -15.97 21.02 27.44
N THR A 112 -15.77 21.30 26.16
CA THR A 112 -15.42 22.66 25.69
C THR A 112 -16.52 23.66 26.01
N TYR A 113 -17.80 23.28 25.84
CA TYR A 113 -18.93 24.15 26.16
C TYR A 113 -18.96 24.49 27.65
N VAL A 114 -18.80 23.50 28.54
CA VAL A 114 -18.80 23.73 30.02
C VAL A 114 -17.68 24.67 30.43
N GLN A 115 -16.47 24.48 29.89
CA GLN A 115 -15.32 25.38 30.17
C GLN A 115 -15.58 26.82 29.73
N ASN A 116 -16.13 27.01 28.53
CA ASN A 116 -16.45 28.34 28.02
C ASN A 116 -17.62 28.99 28.80
N ALA A 117 -18.62 28.21 29.18
CA ALA A 117 -19.79 28.69 29.94
C ALA A 117 -19.41 29.19 31.33
N ASP A 118 -18.43 28.60 32.00
CA ASP A 118 -17.95 29.06 33.29
C ASP A 118 -17.39 30.47 33.21
N GLY A 119 -16.59 30.81 32.19
CA GLY A 119 -16.08 32.13 31.95
C GLY A 119 -17.18 33.17 31.62
N GLU A 120 -18.12 32.78 30.75
CA GLU A 120 -19.26 33.64 30.40
C GLU A 120 -20.18 33.89 31.57
N ILE A 121 -20.48 32.93 32.42
CA ILE A 121 -21.31 33.09 33.63
C ILE A 121 -20.65 34.10 34.58
N ALA A 122 -19.33 34.00 34.84
CA ALA A 122 -18.60 34.91 35.69
C ALA A 122 -18.65 36.36 35.13
N ARG A 123 -18.59 36.51 33.82
CA ARG A 123 -18.72 37.79 33.13
C ARG A 123 -20.12 38.40 33.31
N PHE A 124 -21.18 37.58 33.15
CA PHE A 124 -22.54 38.08 33.37
C PHE A 124 -22.85 38.35 34.86
N ASP A 125 -22.24 37.62 35.80
CA ASP A 125 -22.34 37.92 37.22
C ASP A 125 -21.74 39.31 37.54
N SER A 126 -20.56 39.64 36.97
CA SER A 126 -19.96 40.98 37.09
C SER A 126 -20.87 42.06 36.48
N LEU A 127 -21.37 41.83 35.27
CA LEU A 127 -22.27 42.76 34.59
C LEU A 127 -23.58 43.02 35.34
N ILE A 128 -24.17 41.99 35.90
CA ILE A 128 -25.40 42.09 36.75
C ILE A 128 -25.10 42.90 38.00
N ASN A 129 -23.97 42.67 38.65
CA ASN A 129 -23.57 43.44 39.83
C ASN A 129 -23.34 44.92 39.46
N ASP A 130 -22.66 45.21 38.34
CA ASP A 130 -22.42 46.57 37.88
C ASP A 130 -23.71 47.31 37.52
N LEU A 131 -24.63 46.65 36.78
CA LEU A 131 -25.96 47.19 36.46
C LEU A 131 -26.87 47.37 37.67
N SER A 132 -26.78 46.49 38.66
CA SER A 132 -27.58 46.58 39.88
C SER A 132 -27.12 47.67 40.86
N SER A 133 -25.80 47.92 40.89
CA SER A 133 -25.17 48.93 41.73
C SER A 133 -25.31 50.39 41.19
N MET A 134 -25.78 50.57 39.94
CA MET A 134 -26.03 51.87 39.35
C MET A 134 -27.09 52.69 40.11
N TYR A 135 -26.79 53.93 40.43
CA TYR A 135 -27.70 54.84 41.16
C TYR A 135 -28.85 55.31 40.23
N ILE A 136 -30.04 54.76 40.44
CA ILE A 136 -31.18 54.90 39.53
C ILE A 136 -31.71 56.32 39.47
N GLN A 137 -31.66 57.10 40.57
CA GLN A 137 -32.23 58.42 40.65
C GLN A 137 -31.52 59.45 39.77
N ALA A 138 -30.26 59.20 39.41
CA ALA A 138 -29.44 60.08 38.60
C ALA A 138 -29.58 59.86 37.08
N LEU A 139 -30.37 58.86 36.65
CA LEU A 139 -30.52 58.48 35.24
C LEU A 139 -31.76 59.09 34.59
N PRO A 140 -31.70 59.56 33.33
CA PRO A 140 -32.87 59.92 32.53
C PRO A 140 -33.86 58.78 32.41
N GLU A 141 -35.17 59.03 32.26
CA GLU A 141 -36.22 57.99 32.23
C GLU A 141 -35.97 56.91 31.14
N LYS A 142 -35.50 57.29 29.97
CA LYS A 142 -35.14 56.37 28.90
C LYS A 142 -34.01 55.47 29.32
N SER A 143 -32.96 55.98 29.94
CA SER A 143 -31.84 55.20 30.46
C SER A 143 -32.21 54.27 31.60
N LYS A 144 -33.21 54.60 32.44
CA LYS A 144 -33.75 53.71 33.45
C LYS A 144 -34.41 52.49 32.79
N ILE A 145 -35.19 52.71 31.71
CA ILE A 145 -35.82 51.61 30.98
C ILE A 145 -34.75 50.71 30.36
N ASP A 146 -33.79 51.31 29.64
CA ASP A 146 -32.69 50.54 28.96
C ASP A 146 -31.86 49.76 30.00
N ARG A 147 -31.50 50.36 31.13
CA ARG A 147 -30.82 49.64 32.24
C ARG A 147 -31.62 48.44 32.77
N ASN A 148 -32.96 48.63 33.01
CA ASN A 148 -33.79 47.54 33.49
C ASN A 148 -33.94 46.42 32.46
N VAL A 149 -34.05 46.77 31.19
CA VAL A 149 -34.05 45.75 30.09
C VAL A 149 -32.71 45.00 30.03
N CYS A 150 -31.59 45.73 30.11
CA CYS A 150 -30.26 45.13 30.14
C CYS A 150 -30.08 44.18 31.31
N LEU A 151 -30.52 44.60 32.51
CA LEU A 151 -30.48 43.75 33.72
C LEU A 151 -31.31 42.49 33.54
N THR A 152 -32.55 42.62 33.04
CA THR A 152 -33.41 41.48 32.77
C THR A 152 -32.82 40.52 31.76
N LEU A 153 -32.28 41.04 30.66
CA LEU A 153 -31.62 40.24 29.64
C LEU A 153 -30.37 39.55 30.18
N ALA A 154 -29.51 40.25 30.94
CA ALA A 154 -28.30 39.68 31.51
C ALA A 154 -28.65 38.52 32.53
N VAL A 155 -29.67 38.72 33.38
CA VAL A 155 -30.15 37.66 34.30
C VAL A 155 -30.71 36.47 33.51
N ASN A 156 -31.47 36.71 32.45
CA ASN A 156 -32.03 35.62 31.64
C ASN A 156 -30.91 34.86 30.89
N ILE A 157 -29.95 35.54 30.30
CA ILE A 157 -28.80 34.91 29.63
C ILE A 157 -28.03 34.05 30.66
N ARG A 158 -27.67 34.65 31.81
CA ARG A 158 -26.99 33.91 32.87
C ARG A 158 -27.77 32.68 33.34
N ARG A 159 -29.08 32.80 33.52
CA ARG A 159 -29.94 31.68 33.92
C ARG A 159 -29.93 30.57 32.86
N THR A 160 -30.01 30.92 31.60
CA THR A 160 -29.99 29.98 30.48
C THR A 160 -28.62 29.31 30.36
N LEU A 161 -27.53 30.07 30.51
CA LEU A 161 -26.15 29.54 30.52
C LEU A 161 -25.97 28.55 31.66
N ASN A 162 -26.40 28.91 32.90
CA ASN A 162 -26.29 28.02 34.05
C ASN A 162 -27.11 26.74 33.83
N TYR A 163 -28.32 26.86 33.34
CA TYR A 163 -29.17 25.68 33.04
C TYR A 163 -28.49 24.78 32.00
N ASN A 164 -28.03 25.33 30.90
CA ASN A 164 -27.36 24.54 29.85
C ASN A 164 -26.05 23.92 30.37
N ARG A 165 -25.24 24.69 31.13
CA ARG A 165 -24.03 24.17 31.77
C ARG A 165 -24.32 22.98 32.71
N GLN A 166 -25.33 23.11 33.55
CA GLN A 166 -25.72 22.03 34.49
C GLN A 166 -26.18 20.78 33.75
N GLN A 167 -26.97 20.96 32.70
CA GLN A 167 -27.37 19.85 31.83
C GLN A 167 -26.16 19.19 31.19
N MET A 168 -25.22 19.97 30.56
CA MET A 168 -24.04 19.40 29.98
C MET A 168 -23.15 18.69 30.98
N LYS A 169 -23.00 19.23 32.18
CA LYS A 169 -22.24 18.57 33.23
C LYS A 169 -22.84 17.22 33.64
N GLN A 170 -24.16 17.13 33.73
CA GLN A 170 -24.85 15.87 33.99
C GLN A 170 -24.57 14.83 32.89
N TYR A 171 -24.60 15.25 31.63
CA TYR A 171 -24.25 14.34 30.52
C TYR A 171 -22.78 13.90 30.53
N ILE A 172 -21.86 14.80 30.88
CA ILE A 172 -20.43 14.50 31.05
C ILE A 172 -20.25 13.50 32.22
N ASP A 173 -20.93 13.72 33.33
CA ASP A 173 -20.84 12.82 34.49
C ASP A 173 -21.39 11.43 34.16
N MET A 174 -22.54 11.35 33.48
CA MET A 174 -23.09 10.09 32.97
C MET A 174 -22.15 9.39 31.99
N TYR A 175 -21.54 10.16 31.12
CA TYR A 175 -20.52 9.65 30.18
C TYR A 175 -19.30 9.08 30.92
N ASN A 176 -18.75 9.84 31.85
CA ASN A 176 -17.59 9.41 32.65
C ASN A 176 -17.90 8.16 33.46
N MET A 177 -19.13 8.07 34.06
CA MET A 177 -19.59 6.87 34.74
C MET A 177 -19.69 5.66 33.80
N THR A 178 -20.24 5.87 32.59
CA THR A 178 -20.37 4.82 31.59
C THR A 178 -18.99 4.39 31.08
N GLU A 179 -18.09 5.34 30.80
CA GLU A 179 -16.71 5.09 30.39
C GLU A 179 -15.96 4.28 31.47
N SER A 180 -16.07 4.69 32.74
CA SER A 180 -15.45 3.96 33.86
C SER A 180 -15.97 2.53 33.98
N ARG A 181 -17.28 2.36 33.81
CA ARG A 181 -17.90 1.04 33.85
C ARG A 181 -17.46 0.16 32.69
N LEU A 182 -17.42 0.71 31.47
CA LEU A 182 -16.91 0.01 30.29
C LEU A 182 -15.44 -0.34 30.44
N LYS A 183 -14.64 0.56 31.01
CA LYS A 183 -13.23 0.31 31.31
C LYS A 183 -13.05 -0.85 32.26
N ASN A 184 -13.78 -0.84 33.40
CA ASN A 184 -13.70 -1.92 34.39
C ASN A 184 -14.12 -3.25 33.76
N LEU A 185 -15.14 -3.25 32.91
CA LEU A 185 -15.60 -4.45 32.24
C LEU A 185 -14.53 -4.94 31.23
N ASN A 186 -13.89 -4.03 30.47
CA ASN A 186 -12.80 -4.34 29.58
C ASN A 186 -11.58 -4.90 30.33
N ASP A 187 -11.19 -4.28 31.45
CA ASP A 187 -10.03 -4.74 32.24
C ASP A 187 -10.30 -6.15 32.83
N TYR A 188 -11.55 -6.42 33.27
CA TYR A 188 -11.95 -7.76 33.69
C TYR A 188 -11.94 -8.75 32.50
N ALA A 189 -12.43 -8.33 31.33
CA ALA A 189 -12.43 -9.13 30.11
C ALA A 189 -11.00 -9.50 29.69
N ILE A 190 -10.07 -8.55 29.71
CA ILE A 190 -8.65 -8.79 29.38
C ILE A 190 -8.04 -9.83 30.33
N LYS A 191 -8.32 -9.73 31.65
CA LYS A 191 -7.85 -10.73 32.62
C LYS A 191 -8.43 -12.11 32.30
N ARG A 192 -9.74 -12.17 32.04
CA ARG A 192 -10.43 -13.41 31.71
C ARG A 192 -9.92 -14.04 30.41
N TYR A 193 -9.50 -13.19 29.46
CA TYR A 193 -8.82 -13.63 28.24
C TYR A 193 -7.51 -14.35 28.51
N GLY A 194 -6.71 -13.86 29.45
CA GLY A 194 -5.47 -14.55 29.86
C GLY A 194 -5.73 -15.99 30.29
N ASP A 195 -6.81 -16.22 31.05
CA ASP A 195 -7.23 -17.56 31.47
C ASP A 195 -7.64 -18.44 30.29
N ILE A 196 -8.38 -17.86 29.32
CA ILE A 196 -8.79 -18.57 28.08
C ILE A 196 -7.57 -18.91 27.22
N GLN A 197 -6.64 -17.97 27.03
CA GLN A 197 -5.42 -18.19 26.29
C GLN A 197 -4.58 -19.32 26.89
N ALA A 198 -4.45 -19.33 28.22
CA ALA A 198 -3.76 -20.40 28.92
C ALA A 198 -4.42 -21.77 28.66
N SER A 199 -5.75 -21.82 28.61
CA SER A 199 -6.48 -23.06 28.31
C SER A 199 -6.31 -23.53 26.87
N ILE A 200 -6.14 -22.60 25.90
CA ILE A 200 -5.96 -22.94 24.48
C ILE A 200 -4.56 -23.48 24.21
N PHE A 201 -3.50 -22.86 24.79
CA PHE A 201 -2.12 -23.13 24.40
C PHE A 201 -1.32 -23.96 25.43
N THR A 202 -1.60 -23.85 26.73
CA THR A 202 -0.77 -24.44 27.78
C THR A 202 -1.45 -25.57 28.56
N ASN A 203 -2.74 -25.49 28.75
CA ASN A 203 -3.51 -26.47 29.51
C ASN A 203 -4.37 -27.31 28.55
N GLY A 204 -3.75 -28.22 27.85
CA GLY A 204 -4.48 -29.25 27.09
C GLY A 204 -5.37 -30.07 28.00
N ASN A 205 -6.56 -30.43 27.51
CA ASN A 205 -7.46 -31.31 28.19
C ASN A 205 -7.00 -32.79 28.07
N ALA A 206 -7.77 -33.73 28.53
CA ALA A 206 -7.42 -35.16 28.45
C ALA A 206 -7.24 -35.60 26.98
N ASP A 207 -6.22 -36.43 26.74
CA ASP A 207 -6.02 -37.04 25.41
C ASP A 207 -7.30 -37.71 24.93
N TYR A 208 -7.68 -37.52 23.65
CA TYR A 208 -8.91 -38.08 23.12
C TYR A 208 -8.99 -39.62 23.25
N LEU A 209 -7.85 -40.32 23.26
CA LEU A 209 -7.82 -41.75 23.55
C LEU A 209 -8.32 -42.10 24.96
N LYS A 210 -8.05 -41.26 25.97
CA LYS A 210 -8.58 -41.47 27.33
C LYS A 210 -10.08 -41.20 27.38
N ILE A 211 -10.57 -40.20 26.65
CA ILE A 211 -12.00 -39.92 26.47
C ILE A 211 -12.70 -41.14 25.85
N LEU A 212 -12.12 -41.72 24.80
CA LEU A 212 -12.65 -42.95 24.17
C LEU A 212 -12.66 -44.15 25.09
N MET A 213 -11.64 -44.33 25.95
CA MET A 213 -11.58 -45.42 26.91
C MET A 213 -12.66 -45.30 27.99
N ASN A 214 -13.02 -44.07 28.36
CA ASN A 214 -14.05 -43.77 29.39
C ASN A 214 -15.35 -43.21 28.78
N LEU A 215 -15.65 -43.54 27.52
CA LEU A 215 -16.71 -42.95 26.70
C LEU A 215 -18.07 -42.86 27.44
N SER A 216 -18.47 -43.93 28.17
CA SER A 216 -19.77 -43.97 28.88
C SER A 216 -19.86 -42.93 30.03
N HIS A 217 -18.74 -42.71 30.73
CA HIS A 217 -18.66 -41.71 31.80
C HIS A 217 -18.65 -40.30 31.19
N GLU A 218 -17.81 -40.04 30.18
CA GLU A 218 -17.69 -38.75 29.52
C GLU A 218 -18.99 -38.31 28.83
N VAL A 219 -19.70 -39.23 28.17
CA VAL A 219 -21.02 -38.96 27.57
C VAL A 219 -22.04 -38.60 28.63
N LYS A 220 -22.03 -39.27 29.81
CA LYS A 220 -22.94 -38.93 30.88
C LYS A 220 -22.64 -37.54 31.49
N GLU A 221 -21.39 -37.25 31.78
CA GLU A 221 -20.93 -35.95 32.33
C GLU A 221 -21.21 -34.82 31.34
N THR A 222 -20.85 -35.01 30.05
CA THR A 222 -21.16 -34.05 28.98
C THR A 222 -22.67 -33.83 28.84
N THR A 223 -23.48 -34.91 28.95
CA THR A 223 -24.95 -34.80 28.90
C THR A 223 -25.48 -33.99 30.08
N GLU A 224 -24.97 -34.21 31.30
CA GLU A 224 -25.31 -33.43 32.47
C GLU A 224 -24.93 -31.97 32.31
N THR A 225 -23.72 -31.67 31.79
CA THR A 225 -23.26 -30.30 31.50
C THR A 225 -24.15 -29.61 30.46
N VAL A 226 -24.53 -30.29 29.42
CA VAL A 226 -25.44 -29.78 28.36
C VAL A 226 -26.83 -29.51 28.94
N ILE A 227 -27.38 -30.46 29.73
CA ILE A 227 -28.68 -30.30 30.37
C ILE A 227 -28.63 -29.12 31.32
N ASP A 228 -27.61 -29.01 32.16
CA ASP A 228 -27.46 -27.90 33.12
C ASP A 228 -27.33 -26.55 32.40
N LYS A 229 -26.59 -26.49 31.29
CA LYS A 229 -26.46 -25.24 30.49
C LYS A 229 -27.77 -24.81 29.87
N TYR A 230 -28.50 -25.75 29.26
CA TYR A 230 -29.76 -25.44 28.59
C TYR A 230 -31.00 -25.64 29.45
N ARG A 231 -30.84 -25.98 30.75
CA ARG A 231 -31.94 -26.09 31.71
C ARG A 231 -32.42 -24.70 32.11
N PRO A 232 -33.75 -24.49 32.13
CA PRO A 232 -34.30 -23.19 32.46
C PRO A 232 -34.01 -22.79 33.90
N GLN A 233 -33.20 -21.78 34.10
CA GLN A 233 -33.01 -21.18 35.42
C GLN A 233 -34.15 -20.21 35.67
N LYS A 234 -34.96 -20.49 36.73
CA LYS A 234 -36.15 -19.71 37.07
C LYS A 234 -35.90 -18.27 37.55
N LYS A 235 -34.65 -17.83 37.72
CA LYS A 235 -34.30 -16.60 38.43
C LYS A 235 -33.98 -15.36 37.58
N TYR A 236 -33.62 -15.48 36.32
CA TYR A 236 -33.27 -14.31 35.48
C TYR A 236 -33.71 -14.55 34.05
N MET A 237 -34.74 -13.82 33.58
CA MET A 237 -34.99 -13.63 32.16
C MET A 237 -33.96 -12.64 31.63
N SER A 238 -32.75 -13.09 31.31
CA SER A 238 -31.80 -12.30 30.52
C SER A 238 -31.92 -12.66 29.02
N ASP A 239 -31.59 -11.74 28.16
CA ASP A 239 -31.55 -11.97 26.71
C ASP A 239 -30.59 -13.11 26.30
N TRP A 240 -29.77 -13.58 27.24
CA TRP A 240 -28.82 -14.70 27.15
C TRP A 240 -29.32 -15.98 27.84
N ASP A 241 -30.60 -16.07 28.21
CA ASP A 241 -31.16 -17.32 28.67
C ASP A 241 -31.12 -18.36 27.53
N SER A 242 -30.60 -19.54 27.80
CA SER A 242 -30.40 -20.64 26.84
C SER A 242 -31.64 -20.97 26.03
N ARG A 243 -32.82 -20.78 26.59
CA ARG A 243 -34.10 -20.92 25.87
C ARG A 243 -34.32 -19.85 24.83
N VAL A 244 -34.01 -18.61 25.18
CA VAL A 244 -34.16 -17.47 24.28
C VAL A 244 -33.14 -17.63 23.12
N ILE A 245 -31.92 -18.00 23.46
CA ILE A 245 -30.86 -18.29 22.46
C ILE A 245 -31.30 -19.41 21.50
N LEU A 246 -31.77 -20.55 22.04
CA LEU A 246 -32.21 -21.66 21.22
C LEU A 246 -33.46 -21.30 20.39
N GLY A 247 -34.41 -20.57 20.94
CA GLY A 247 -35.57 -20.07 20.22
C GLY A 247 -35.18 -19.11 19.11
N LEU A 248 -34.28 -18.17 19.38
CA LEU A 248 -33.77 -17.21 18.41
C LEU A 248 -32.92 -17.90 17.33
N ALA A 249 -32.13 -18.91 17.68
CA ALA A 249 -31.37 -19.70 16.73
C ALA A 249 -32.29 -20.43 15.76
N VAL A 250 -33.40 -21.03 16.24
CA VAL A 250 -34.41 -21.68 15.40
C VAL A 250 -35.10 -20.66 14.50
N VAL A 251 -35.49 -19.48 15.02
CA VAL A 251 -36.09 -18.42 14.22
C VAL A 251 -35.12 -17.92 13.14
N LEU A 252 -33.85 -17.70 13.50
CA LEU A 252 -32.82 -17.29 12.56
C LEU A 252 -32.58 -18.35 11.48
N LEU A 253 -32.59 -19.63 11.84
CA LEU A 253 -32.48 -20.74 10.88
C LEU A 253 -33.67 -20.75 9.91
N ILE A 254 -34.90 -20.59 10.39
CA ILE A 254 -36.10 -20.52 9.56
C ILE A 254 -36.02 -19.33 8.61
N ILE A 255 -35.70 -18.13 9.12
CA ILE A 255 -35.54 -16.93 8.31
C ILE A 255 -34.41 -17.11 7.29
N GLY A 256 -33.29 -17.69 7.70
CA GLY A 256 -32.15 -17.98 6.85
C GLY A 256 -32.50 -18.92 5.70
N VAL A 257 -33.19 -20.03 5.99
CA VAL A 257 -33.65 -20.98 4.98
C VAL A 257 -34.65 -20.33 4.03
N LEU A 258 -35.61 -19.57 4.52
CA LEU A 258 -36.59 -18.87 3.68
C LEU A 258 -35.91 -17.83 2.78
N ALA A 259 -34.98 -17.04 3.33
CA ALA A 259 -34.22 -16.04 2.58
C ALA A 259 -33.34 -16.68 1.50
N ALA A 260 -32.65 -17.80 1.84
CA ALA A 260 -31.85 -18.54 0.88
C ALA A 260 -32.70 -19.15 -0.23
N ALA A 261 -33.84 -19.76 0.10
CA ALA A 261 -34.79 -20.31 -0.87
C ALA A 261 -35.36 -19.23 -1.78
N ALA A 262 -35.85 -18.13 -1.22
CA ALA A 262 -36.36 -17.01 -2.00
C ALA A 262 -35.29 -16.44 -2.95
N SER A 263 -34.06 -16.20 -2.45
CA SER A 263 -32.94 -15.74 -3.26
C SER A 263 -32.59 -16.74 -4.38
N TYR A 264 -32.59 -18.02 -4.10
CA TYR A 264 -32.32 -19.07 -5.09
C TYR A 264 -33.35 -19.05 -6.23
N PHE A 265 -34.65 -18.96 -5.90
CA PHE A 265 -35.72 -18.90 -6.90
C PHE A 265 -35.66 -17.61 -7.72
N ILE A 266 -35.48 -16.46 -7.08
CA ILE A 266 -35.42 -15.15 -7.75
C ILE A 266 -34.21 -15.12 -8.70
N ILE A 267 -33.03 -15.48 -8.22
CA ILE A 267 -31.81 -15.50 -9.03
C ILE A 267 -31.90 -16.54 -10.14
N GLY A 268 -32.45 -17.73 -9.83
CA GLY A 268 -32.68 -18.78 -10.81
C GLY A 268 -33.61 -18.32 -11.94
N PHE A 269 -34.66 -17.58 -11.60
CA PHE A 269 -35.56 -16.95 -12.59
C PHE A 269 -34.84 -15.91 -13.44
N ILE A 270 -34.10 -14.98 -12.81
CA ILE A 270 -33.33 -13.94 -13.50
C ILE A 270 -32.31 -14.55 -14.46
N VAL A 271 -31.50 -15.51 -14.01
CA VAL A 271 -30.49 -16.19 -14.83
C VAL A 271 -31.14 -16.94 -16.00
N THR A 272 -32.30 -17.56 -15.76
CA THR A 272 -33.04 -18.27 -16.81
C THR A 272 -33.61 -17.28 -17.86
N GLN A 273 -34.14 -16.15 -17.43
CA GLN A 273 -34.62 -15.09 -18.33
C GLN A 273 -33.47 -14.45 -19.11
N LEU A 274 -32.32 -14.18 -18.49
CA LEU A 274 -31.13 -13.68 -19.17
C LEU A 274 -30.65 -14.64 -20.27
N LEU A 275 -30.70 -15.94 -20.02
CA LEU A 275 -30.38 -16.98 -21.03
C LEU A 275 -31.38 -17.00 -22.19
N LYS A 276 -32.69 -16.81 -21.90
CA LYS A 276 -33.76 -16.80 -22.94
C LYS A 276 -33.74 -15.55 -23.80
N LEU A 277 -33.52 -14.37 -23.22
CA LEU A 277 -33.63 -13.07 -23.87
C LEU A 277 -32.42 -12.67 -24.73
N ASN A 278 -31.41 -13.53 -24.91
CA ASN A 278 -30.15 -13.20 -25.61
C ASN A 278 -29.45 -11.89 -25.12
N LYS A 279 -29.93 -11.29 -24.02
CA LYS A 279 -29.30 -10.10 -23.40
C LYS A 279 -27.93 -10.43 -22.79
N ALA A 280 -27.71 -11.71 -22.44
CA ALA A 280 -26.39 -12.21 -22.05
C ALA A 280 -25.34 -11.98 -23.15
N ASP A 281 -25.73 -11.91 -24.42
CA ASP A 281 -24.82 -11.62 -25.54
C ASP A 281 -24.16 -10.24 -25.43
N PHE A 282 -24.86 -9.23 -24.91
CA PHE A 282 -24.28 -7.91 -24.72
C PHE A 282 -23.19 -7.92 -23.62
N ILE A 283 -23.46 -8.57 -22.49
CA ILE A 283 -22.52 -8.69 -21.37
C ILE A 283 -21.34 -9.58 -21.77
N LEU A 284 -21.59 -10.68 -22.45
CA LEU A 284 -20.56 -11.59 -22.93
C LEU A 284 -19.69 -10.97 -24.05
N LYS A 285 -20.29 -10.19 -24.96
CA LYS A 285 -19.56 -9.40 -25.96
C LYS A 285 -18.67 -8.32 -25.32
N TRP A 286 -19.18 -7.68 -24.29
CA TRP A 286 -18.43 -6.66 -23.54
C TRP A 286 -17.25 -7.26 -22.77
N LEU A 287 -17.46 -8.43 -22.11
CA LEU A 287 -16.43 -9.11 -21.32
C LEU A 287 -15.40 -9.89 -22.16
N PHE A 288 -15.83 -10.58 -23.23
CA PHE A 288 -14.99 -11.57 -23.93
C PHE A 288 -14.72 -11.29 -25.43
N GLY A 289 -15.39 -10.28 -26.02
CA GLY A 289 -15.21 -9.97 -27.45
C GLY A 289 -16.05 -10.85 -28.39
N GLN A 290 -16.11 -10.45 -29.69
CA GLN A 290 -17.08 -10.97 -30.66
C GLN A 290 -16.85 -12.44 -31.13
N GLU A 291 -15.59 -12.92 -31.16
CA GLU A 291 -15.25 -14.21 -31.79
C GLU A 291 -15.47 -15.46 -30.89
N ARG A 292 -15.69 -15.26 -29.58
CA ARG A 292 -15.85 -16.33 -28.59
C ARG A 292 -17.28 -16.60 -28.13
N ASN A 293 -18.27 -16.06 -28.80
CA ASN A 293 -19.67 -16.07 -28.32
C ASN A 293 -20.29 -17.47 -28.15
N LYS A 294 -20.01 -18.43 -29.05
CA LYS A 294 -20.60 -19.78 -28.97
C LYS A 294 -20.02 -20.56 -27.80
N ALA A 295 -18.68 -20.62 -27.72
CA ALA A 295 -17.99 -21.30 -26.61
C ALA A 295 -18.29 -20.65 -25.24
N ALA A 296 -18.42 -19.32 -25.18
CA ALA A 296 -18.77 -18.61 -23.97
C ALA A 296 -20.21 -18.88 -23.51
N LYS A 297 -21.17 -19.06 -24.46
CA LYS A 297 -22.55 -19.44 -24.13
C LYS A 297 -22.64 -20.88 -23.57
N GLU A 298 -21.88 -21.80 -24.13
CA GLU A 298 -21.82 -23.17 -23.63
C GLU A 298 -21.20 -23.23 -22.24
N ASP A 299 -20.08 -22.52 -22.02
CA ASP A 299 -19.43 -22.40 -20.71
C ASP A 299 -20.36 -21.76 -19.67
N PHE A 300 -21.08 -20.68 -20.04
CA PHE A 300 -22.05 -20.04 -19.15
C PHE A 300 -23.21 -20.98 -18.80
N LYS A 301 -23.71 -21.77 -19.78
CA LYS A 301 -24.76 -22.76 -19.53
C LYS A 301 -24.29 -23.88 -18.62
N ALA A 302 -23.04 -24.36 -18.79
CA ALA A 302 -22.42 -25.38 -17.93
C ALA A 302 -22.23 -24.86 -16.49
N LYS A 303 -21.92 -23.56 -16.31
CA LYS A 303 -21.73 -22.89 -15.03
C LYS A 303 -23.01 -22.44 -14.32
N ARG A 304 -24.19 -22.62 -14.95
CA ARG A 304 -25.49 -22.09 -14.47
C ARG A 304 -25.73 -22.35 -12.98
N PHE A 305 -25.54 -23.60 -12.53
CA PHE A 305 -25.75 -23.97 -11.12
C PHE A 305 -24.85 -23.17 -10.17
N CYS A 306 -23.56 -23.10 -10.49
CA CYS A 306 -22.58 -22.37 -9.67
C CYS A 306 -22.86 -20.85 -9.66
N ILE A 307 -23.30 -20.29 -10.77
CA ILE A 307 -23.71 -18.87 -10.87
C ILE A 307 -24.89 -18.61 -9.92
N ILE A 308 -25.94 -19.44 -10.01
CA ILE A 308 -27.13 -19.27 -9.14
C ILE A 308 -26.69 -19.38 -7.67
N LEU A 309 -25.91 -20.41 -7.32
CA LEU A 309 -25.44 -20.61 -5.94
C LEU A 309 -24.59 -19.44 -5.44
N THR A 310 -23.64 -18.95 -6.24
CA THR A 310 -22.78 -17.83 -5.87
C THR A 310 -23.57 -16.55 -5.58
N PHE A 311 -24.48 -16.19 -6.48
CA PHE A 311 -25.32 -15.01 -6.29
C PHE A 311 -26.31 -15.17 -5.14
N THR A 312 -26.82 -16.39 -4.89
CA THR A 312 -27.66 -16.69 -3.72
C THR A 312 -26.90 -16.47 -2.42
N VAL A 313 -25.65 -16.95 -2.33
CA VAL A 313 -24.82 -16.75 -1.14
C VAL A 313 -24.51 -15.25 -0.92
N ILE A 314 -24.19 -14.53 -1.98
CA ILE A 314 -23.94 -13.06 -1.90
C ILE A 314 -25.20 -12.32 -1.46
N SER A 315 -26.36 -12.64 -2.06
CA SER A 315 -27.66 -12.07 -1.70
C SER A 315 -28.02 -12.36 -0.25
N PHE A 316 -27.79 -13.59 0.21
CA PHE A 316 -27.98 -13.99 1.59
C PHE A 316 -27.08 -13.22 2.56
N ALA A 317 -25.79 -13.04 2.22
CA ALA A 317 -24.86 -12.23 3.02
C ALA A 317 -25.34 -10.77 3.15
N ILE A 318 -25.85 -10.17 2.08
CA ILE A 318 -26.39 -8.79 2.09
C ILE A 318 -27.63 -8.72 3.01
N ILE A 319 -28.55 -9.67 2.89
CA ILE A 319 -29.76 -9.72 3.73
C ILE A 319 -29.37 -9.83 5.21
N LEU A 320 -28.46 -10.74 5.55
CA LEU A 320 -27.98 -10.89 6.91
C LEU A 320 -27.27 -9.63 7.42
N GLY A 321 -26.50 -8.95 6.58
CA GLY A 321 -25.87 -7.68 6.90
C GLY A 321 -26.89 -6.58 7.22
N ILE A 322 -27.98 -6.51 6.49
CA ILE A 322 -29.10 -5.58 6.77
C ILE A 322 -29.77 -5.95 8.09
N VAL A 323 -30.04 -7.22 8.33
CA VAL A 323 -30.63 -7.70 9.60
C VAL A 323 -29.71 -7.34 10.78
N ARG A 324 -28.39 -7.56 10.66
CA ARG A 324 -27.41 -7.21 11.69
C ARG A 324 -27.47 -5.73 12.10
N VAL A 325 -27.62 -4.83 11.13
CA VAL A 325 -27.67 -3.39 11.37
C VAL A 325 -29.05 -2.94 11.93
N SER A 326 -30.11 -3.64 11.53
CA SER A 326 -31.50 -3.27 11.90
C SER A 326 -31.91 -3.77 13.29
N TRP A 327 -31.20 -4.74 13.84
CA TRP A 327 -31.53 -5.38 15.11
C TRP A 327 -30.62 -4.90 16.24
N SER A 328 -31.18 -4.74 17.46
CA SER A 328 -30.43 -4.28 18.66
C SER A 328 -30.04 -5.40 19.61
N GLN A 329 -30.47 -6.63 19.37
CA GLN A 329 -30.24 -7.76 20.25
C GLN A 329 -28.87 -8.41 19.99
N ASN A 330 -28.05 -8.53 21.04
CA ASN A 330 -26.65 -8.98 20.92
C ASN A 330 -26.50 -10.37 20.28
N PHE A 331 -27.36 -11.33 20.63
CA PHE A 331 -27.31 -12.67 20.02
C PHE A 331 -27.54 -12.64 18.50
N ILE A 332 -28.53 -11.87 18.03
CA ILE A 332 -28.82 -11.76 16.60
C ILE A 332 -27.67 -11.06 15.88
N ILE A 333 -27.10 -10.01 16.49
CA ILE A 333 -25.93 -9.30 15.92
C ILE A 333 -24.75 -10.25 15.76
N MET A 334 -24.44 -11.06 16.79
CA MET A 334 -23.40 -12.07 16.78
C MET A 334 -23.66 -13.14 15.73
N ALA A 335 -24.82 -13.77 15.77
CA ALA A 335 -25.14 -14.89 14.87
C ALA A 335 -25.20 -14.44 13.41
N CYS A 336 -25.77 -13.27 13.12
CA CYS A 336 -25.74 -12.68 11.79
C CYS A 336 -24.32 -12.33 11.36
N GLY A 337 -23.47 -11.81 12.25
CA GLY A 337 -22.06 -11.53 11.98
C GLY A 337 -21.32 -12.80 11.52
N LEU A 338 -21.37 -13.85 12.30
CA LEU A 338 -20.73 -15.13 12.00
C LEU A 338 -21.25 -15.76 10.70
N LEU A 339 -22.55 -15.69 10.45
CA LEU A 339 -23.15 -16.20 9.21
C LEU A 339 -22.75 -15.34 8.00
N VAL A 340 -22.60 -14.03 8.14
CA VAL A 340 -22.09 -13.15 7.07
C VAL A 340 -20.64 -13.48 6.76
N GLU A 341 -19.80 -13.71 7.76
CA GLU A 341 -18.41 -14.16 7.58
C GLU A 341 -18.36 -15.48 6.82
N TYR A 342 -19.16 -16.46 7.22
CA TYR A 342 -19.25 -17.74 6.51
C TYR A 342 -19.74 -17.57 5.07
N ALA A 343 -20.79 -16.78 4.85
CA ALA A 343 -21.31 -16.51 3.52
C ALA A 343 -20.29 -15.79 2.64
N TRP A 344 -19.46 -14.88 3.23
CA TRP A 344 -18.36 -14.25 2.54
C TRP A 344 -17.28 -15.26 2.12
N LEU A 345 -16.85 -16.15 3.01
CA LEU A 345 -15.88 -17.21 2.72
C LEU A 345 -16.39 -18.14 1.59
N MET A 346 -17.64 -18.60 1.69
CA MET A 346 -18.31 -19.38 0.65
C MET A 346 -18.40 -18.62 -0.68
N GLY A 347 -18.81 -17.36 -0.63
CA GLY A 347 -18.94 -16.50 -1.80
C GLY A 347 -17.63 -16.31 -2.54
N VAL A 348 -16.54 -16.09 -1.83
CA VAL A 348 -15.19 -15.97 -2.41
C VAL A 348 -14.74 -17.27 -3.06
N ILE A 349 -14.92 -18.42 -2.40
CA ILE A 349 -14.57 -19.72 -2.96
C ILE A 349 -15.36 -19.94 -4.26
N LEU A 350 -16.69 -19.79 -4.22
CA LEU A 350 -17.56 -19.99 -5.37
C LEU A 350 -17.26 -19.02 -6.52
N LEU A 351 -17.05 -17.73 -6.22
CA LEU A 351 -16.71 -16.72 -7.22
C LEU A 351 -15.35 -17.02 -7.86
N SER A 352 -14.38 -17.43 -7.06
CA SER A 352 -13.06 -17.84 -7.54
C SER A 352 -13.15 -19.03 -8.50
N LEU A 353 -13.92 -20.06 -8.15
CA LEU A 353 -14.16 -21.21 -9.02
C LEU A 353 -14.81 -20.79 -10.35
N LEU A 354 -15.80 -19.90 -10.27
CA LEU A 354 -16.58 -19.42 -11.42
C LEU A 354 -15.71 -18.66 -12.44
N ILE A 355 -14.76 -17.86 -11.96
CA ILE A 355 -13.87 -17.04 -12.80
C ILE A 355 -12.69 -17.84 -13.35
N ARG A 356 -12.14 -18.77 -12.56
CA ARG A 356 -10.91 -19.48 -12.91
C ARG A 356 -11.16 -20.77 -13.71
N LEU A 357 -12.19 -21.53 -13.35
CA LEU A 357 -12.44 -22.85 -13.93
C LEU A 357 -13.38 -22.76 -15.15
N ASN A 358 -13.21 -23.72 -16.05
CA ASN A 358 -14.12 -23.93 -17.18
C ASN A 358 -15.37 -24.72 -16.74
N GLY A 359 -16.44 -24.73 -17.54
CA GLY A 359 -17.70 -25.37 -17.20
C GLY A 359 -17.57 -26.85 -16.78
N ASP A 360 -16.73 -27.61 -17.48
CA ASP A 360 -16.49 -29.04 -17.20
C ASP A 360 -15.77 -29.28 -15.88
N GLN A 361 -14.90 -28.32 -15.49
CA GLN A 361 -14.08 -28.41 -14.28
C GLN A 361 -14.80 -27.94 -13.01
N ILE A 362 -15.87 -27.15 -13.15
CA ILE A 362 -16.48 -26.44 -12.01
C ILE A 362 -17.09 -27.40 -10.98
N ARG A 363 -17.69 -28.53 -11.44
CA ARG A 363 -18.23 -29.56 -10.53
C ARG A 363 -17.14 -30.26 -9.72
N HIS A 364 -16.00 -30.50 -10.35
CA HIS A 364 -14.84 -31.10 -9.68
C HIS A 364 -14.20 -30.10 -8.71
N GLY A 365 -14.13 -28.81 -9.08
CA GLY A 365 -13.67 -27.74 -8.20
C GLY A 365 -14.58 -27.56 -6.98
N PHE A 366 -15.89 -27.58 -7.15
CA PHE A 366 -16.82 -27.52 -6.02
C PHE A 366 -16.62 -28.70 -5.05
N ARG A 367 -16.46 -29.92 -5.57
CA ARG A 367 -16.25 -31.12 -4.75
C ARG A 367 -14.94 -31.06 -3.94
N ILE A 368 -13.86 -30.48 -4.50
CA ILE A 368 -12.56 -30.45 -3.82
C ILE A 368 -12.53 -29.47 -2.64
N TYR A 369 -13.35 -28.41 -2.70
CA TYR A 369 -13.49 -27.42 -1.61
C TYR A 369 -14.66 -27.72 -0.67
N SER A 370 -15.55 -28.70 -1.01
CA SER A 370 -16.71 -28.99 -0.19
C SER A 370 -16.39 -29.47 1.24
N PRO A 371 -15.33 -30.26 1.53
CA PRO A 371 -15.03 -30.66 2.90
C PRO A 371 -14.65 -29.47 3.78
N ILE A 372 -13.87 -28.52 3.23
CA ILE A 372 -13.48 -27.29 3.95
C ILE A 372 -14.70 -26.40 4.21
N MET A 373 -15.58 -26.24 3.23
CA MET A 373 -16.82 -25.47 3.39
C MET A 373 -17.73 -26.10 4.46
N ALA A 374 -17.87 -27.42 4.47
CA ALA A 374 -18.64 -28.12 5.48
C ALA A 374 -18.04 -27.98 6.88
N MET A 375 -16.71 -28.07 6.99
CA MET A 375 -16.02 -27.91 8.26
C MET A 375 -16.16 -26.50 8.83
N CYS A 376 -16.02 -25.46 7.99
CA CYS A 376 -16.29 -24.09 8.39
C CYS A 376 -17.72 -23.89 8.90
N PHE A 377 -18.71 -24.52 8.23
CA PHE A 377 -20.10 -24.45 8.67
C PHE A 377 -20.29 -25.08 10.05
N ILE A 378 -19.67 -26.23 10.31
CA ILE A 378 -19.73 -26.90 11.61
C ILE A 378 -19.11 -26.03 12.70
N VAL A 379 -17.92 -25.49 12.46
CA VAL A 379 -17.23 -24.62 13.44
C VAL A 379 -18.07 -23.38 13.76
N ILE A 380 -18.62 -22.71 12.75
CA ILE A 380 -19.46 -21.52 12.95
C ILE A 380 -20.77 -21.89 13.65
N SER A 381 -21.37 -23.05 13.34
CA SER A 381 -22.55 -23.52 14.02
C SER A 381 -22.29 -23.76 15.51
N PHE A 382 -21.15 -24.33 15.87
CA PHE A 382 -20.74 -24.52 17.28
C PHE A 382 -20.64 -23.18 18.01
N ARG A 383 -20.11 -22.15 17.36
CA ARG A 383 -20.01 -20.81 17.92
C ARG A 383 -21.37 -20.13 18.06
N ILE A 384 -22.27 -20.26 17.10
CA ILE A 384 -23.62 -19.66 17.18
C ILE A 384 -24.45 -20.30 18.29
N ILE A 385 -24.41 -21.64 18.41
CA ILE A 385 -25.17 -22.38 19.42
C ILE A 385 -24.49 -22.26 20.80
N LEU A 386 -23.27 -21.74 20.87
CA LEU A 386 -22.48 -21.59 22.09
C LEU A 386 -22.30 -22.95 22.83
N ILE A 387 -21.84 -23.95 22.08
CA ILE A 387 -21.69 -25.33 22.59
C ILE A 387 -20.65 -25.37 23.74
N PRO A 388 -20.89 -26.11 24.85
CA PRO A 388 -19.88 -26.34 25.87
C PRO A 388 -18.64 -27.05 25.36
N ASN A 389 -17.48 -26.73 25.93
CA ASN A 389 -16.20 -27.30 25.49
C ASN A 389 -16.18 -28.83 25.57
N ASP A 390 -16.73 -29.40 26.63
CA ASP A 390 -16.78 -30.86 26.83
C ASP A 390 -17.49 -31.56 25.67
N LEU A 391 -18.58 -30.96 25.16
CA LEU A 391 -19.28 -31.48 23.99
C LEU A 391 -18.47 -31.31 22.69
N VAL A 392 -17.75 -30.20 22.56
CA VAL A 392 -16.85 -29.97 21.41
C VAL A 392 -15.74 -31.00 21.43
N GLU A 393 -15.11 -31.27 22.55
CA GLU A 393 -14.05 -32.25 22.71
C GLU A 393 -14.48 -33.65 22.36
N LEU A 394 -15.73 -34.00 22.68
CA LEU A 394 -16.29 -35.32 22.37
C LEU A 394 -16.64 -35.50 20.88
N ILE A 395 -17.25 -34.47 20.26
CA ILE A 395 -17.84 -34.57 18.90
C ILE A 395 -16.89 -34.12 17.80
N PHE A 396 -16.03 -33.16 18.07
CA PHE A 396 -15.21 -32.51 17.04
C PHE A 396 -14.14 -33.44 16.43
N PRO A 397 -13.34 -34.23 17.21
CA PRO A 397 -12.30 -35.08 16.64
C PRO A 397 -12.84 -36.11 15.63
N PRO A 398 -13.92 -36.87 15.87
CA PRO A 398 -14.45 -37.81 14.89
C PRO A 398 -15.00 -37.13 13.63
N ILE A 399 -15.62 -35.95 13.77
CA ILE A 399 -16.09 -35.16 12.62
C ILE A 399 -14.88 -34.69 11.79
N LEU A 400 -13.82 -34.25 12.43
CA LEU A 400 -12.62 -33.78 11.76
C LEU A 400 -11.94 -34.88 10.96
N ILE A 401 -11.79 -36.10 11.54
CA ILE A 401 -11.28 -37.27 10.83
C ILE A 401 -12.14 -37.60 9.63
N ALA A 402 -13.46 -37.59 9.78
CA ALA A 402 -14.37 -37.87 8.67
C ALA A 402 -14.18 -36.84 7.54
N CYS A 403 -13.98 -35.54 7.87
CA CYS A 403 -13.68 -34.50 6.91
C CYS A 403 -12.30 -34.66 6.27
N THR A 404 -11.29 -35.10 7.02
CA THR A 404 -9.94 -35.39 6.52
C THR A 404 -9.96 -36.55 5.49
N ILE A 405 -10.65 -37.63 5.82
CA ILE A 405 -10.84 -38.77 4.89
C ILE A 405 -11.61 -38.30 3.64
N TRP A 406 -12.67 -37.51 3.83
CA TRP A 406 -13.43 -36.94 2.72
C TRP A 406 -12.56 -36.06 1.82
N GLN A 407 -11.73 -35.18 2.41
CA GLN A 407 -10.79 -34.35 1.67
C GLN A 407 -9.81 -35.20 0.85
N TRP A 408 -9.22 -36.22 1.46
CA TRP A 408 -8.30 -37.13 0.78
C TRP A 408 -8.97 -37.87 -0.40
N LEU A 409 -10.18 -38.38 -0.20
CA LEU A 409 -10.94 -39.09 -1.26
C LEU A 409 -11.32 -38.14 -2.41
N THR A 410 -11.71 -36.89 -2.11
CA THR A 410 -12.06 -35.91 -3.13
C THR A 410 -10.86 -35.48 -3.96
N ILE A 411 -9.68 -35.33 -3.33
CA ILE A 411 -8.43 -35.05 -4.05
C ILE A 411 -8.11 -36.21 -5.00
N ARG A 412 -8.12 -37.43 -4.48
CA ARG A 412 -7.78 -38.62 -5.27
C ARG A 412 -8.68 -38.77 -6.52
N ARG A 413 -9.96 -38.45 -6.39
CA ARG A 413 -10.96 -38.57 -7.47
C ARG A 413 -10.90 -37.42 -8.50
N ASN A 414 -10.51 -36.22 -8.10
CA ASN A 414 -10.68 -35.02 -8.94
C ASN A 414 -9.35 -34.39 -9.40
N LYS A 415 -8.18 -34.89 -8.93
CA LYS A 415 -6.87 -34.28 -9.23
C LYS A 415 -6.52 -34.20 -10.72
N ALA A 416 -7.02 -35.15 -11.53
CA ALA A 416 -6.67 -35.22 -12.95
C ALA A 416 -7.36 -34.15 -13.81
N THR A 417 -8.49 -33.63 -13.37
CA THR A 417 -9.34 -32.69 -14.15
C THR A 417 -9.13 -31.21 -13.78
N LEU A 418 -8.48 -30.96 -12.65
CA LEU A 418 -8.33 -29.60 -12.11
C LEU A 418 -6.95 -29.02 -12.40
N PRO A 419 -6.84 -27.67 -12.42
CA PRO A 419 -5.56 -26.99 -12.49
C PRO A 419 -4.65 -27.39 -11.32
N SER A 420 -3.33 -27.45 -11.57
CA SER A 420 -2.34 -27.83 -10.55
C SER A 420 -2.35 -26.91 -9.32
N SER A 421 -2.73 -25.65 -9.48
CA SER A 421 -2.87 -24.71 -8.36
C SER A 421 -3.98 -25.13 -7.39
N ASP A 422 -5.15 -25.54 -7.89
CA ASP A 422 -6.27 -25.94 -7.04
C ASP A 422 -6.00 -27.28 -6.34
N VAL A 423 -5.33 -28.19 -7.04
CA VAL A 423 -4.85 -29.45 -6.47
C VAL A 423 -3.83 -29.18 -5.35
N PHE A 424 -2.90 -28.26 -5.56
CA PHE A 424 -1.94 -27.86 -4.54
C PHE A 424 -2.63 -27.29 -3.29
N TYR A 425 -3.59 -26.36 -3.46
CA TYR A 425 -4.33 -25.81 -2.32
C TYR A 425 -5.13 -26.87 -1.57
N ALA A 426 -5.67 -27.86 -2.27
CA ALA A 426 -6.36 -28.99 -1.65
C ALA A 426 -5.42 -29.88 -0.83
N TYR A 427 -4.19 -30.13 -1.30
CA TYR A 427 -3.18 -30.86 -0.51
C TYR A 427 -2.75 -30.06 0.73
N VAL A 428 -2.56 -28.74 0.63
CA VAL A 428 -2.27 -27.90 1.80
C VAL A 428 -3.44 -27.92 2.78
N SER A 429 -4.68 -27.91 2.28
CA SER A 429 -5.87 -28.09 3.11
C SER A 429 -5.87 -29.45 3.84
N LEU A 430 -5.45 -30.51 3.15
CA LEU A 430 -5.32 -31.83 3.77
C LEU A 430 -4.26 -31.84 4.89
N ILE A 431 -3.14 -31.16 4.67
CA ILE A 431 -2.09 -31.01 5.70
C ILE A 431 -2.62 -30.24 6.90
N ALA A 432 -3.39 -29.16 6.66
CA ALA A 432 -4.04 -28.41 7.74
C ALA A 432 -5.03 -29.26 8.53
N PHE A 433 -5.85 -30.09 7.86
CA PHE A 433 -6.72 -31.03 8.52
C PHE A 433 -5.95 -32.05 9.37
N LEU A 434 -4.88 -32.67 8.82
CA LEU A 434 -4.06 -33.63 9.55
C LEU A 434 -3.38 -32.99 10.78
N ALA A 435 -2.86 -31.77 10.65
CA ALA A 435 -2.26 -31.06 11.77
C ALA A 435 -3.32 -30.76 12.86
N SER A 436 -4.51 -30.37 12.44
CA SER A 436 -5.66 -30.15 13.34
C SER A 436 -6.13 -31.45 14.00
N ASP A 437 -6.17 -32.57 13.27
CA ASP A 437 -6.47 -33.89 13.85
C ASP A 437 -5.48 -34.22 14.98
N VAL A 438 -4.17 -34.09 14.71
CA VAL A 438 -3.12 -34.37 15.71
C VAL A 438 -3.31 -33.49 16.95
N ALA A 439 -3.50 -32.19 16.76
CA ALA A 439 -3.74 -31.26 17.88
C ALA A 439 -4.98 -31.65 18.71
N SER A 440 -6.06 -32.00 18.05
CA SER A 440 -7.32 -32.40 18.69
C SER A 440 -7.18 -33.72 19.46
N PHE A 441 -6.42 -34.69 18.93
CA PHE A 441 -6.16 -35.98 19.62
C PHE A 441 -5.29 -35.84 20.87
N ILE A 442 -4.36 -34.90 20.89
CA ILE A 442 -3.50 -34.61 22.05
C ILE A 442 -4.26 -33.84 23.16
N GLY A 443 -5.52 -33.43 22.89
CA GLY A 443 -6.35 -32.69 23.85
C GLY A 443 -6.38 -31.17 23.61
N TYR A 444 -5.76 -30.66 22.53
CA TYR A 444 -5.79 -29.23 22.15
C TYR A 444 -6.89 -28.95 21.12
N THR A 445 -8.14 -29.30 21.44
CA THR A 445 -9.27 -29.17 20.50
C THR A 445 -9.53 -27.72 20.07
N LEU A 446 -9.39 -26.76 20.97
CA LEU A 446 -9.56 -25.34 20.65
C LEU A 446 -8.47 -24.83 19.72
N LEU A 447 -7.23 -25.24 19.91
CA LEU A 447 -6.13 -24.94 19.00
C LEU A 447 -6.36 -25.54 17.61
N SER A 448 -6.91 -26.76 17.55
CA SER A 448 -7.29 -27.41 16.29
C SER A 448 -8.34 -26.61 15.54
N VAL A 449 -9.34 -26.08 16.21
CA VAL A 449 -10.36 -25.18 15.63
C VAL A 449 -9.71 -23.91 15.10
N GLU A 450 -8.78 -23.29 15.86
CA GLU A 450 -8.06 -22.07 15.47
C GLU A 450 -7.22 -22.29 14.20
N MET A 451 -6.50 -23.40 14.12
CA MET A 451 -5.72 -23.77 12.93
C MET A 451 -6.60 -23.89 11.67
N LEU A 452 -7.80 -24.43 11.81
CA LEU A 452 -8.75 -24.52 10.69
C LEU A 452 -9.31 -23.16 10.30
N ILE A 453 -9.64 -22.30 11.26
CA ILE A 453 -10.07 -20.92 11.00
C ILE A 453 -8.96 -20.17 10.27
N TRP A 454 -7.73 -20.23 10.77
CA TRP A 454 -6.58 -19.62 10.10
C TRP A 454 -6.43 -20.11 8.66
N TRP A 455 -6.45 -21.42 8.44
CA TRP A 455 -6.29 -21.96 7.10
C TRP A 455 -7.41 -21.52 6.15
N THR A 456 -8.65 -21.49 6.61
CA THR A 456 -9.78 -21.04 5.78
C THR A 456 -9.69 -19.55 5.43
N MET A 457 -9.26 -18.71 6.36
CA MET A 457 -8.97 -17.29 6.11
C MET A 457 -7.84 -17.13 5.09
N GLN A 458 -6.74 -17.86 5.26
CA GLN A 458 -5.62 -17.85 4.33
C GLN A 458 -6.02 -18.32 2.93
N LEU A 459 -6.77 -19.40 2.85
CA LEU A 459 -7.28 -19.94 1.58
C LEU A 459 -8.16 -18.91 0.86
N THR A 460 -9.01 -18.19 1.59
CA THR A 460 -9.87 -17.13 1.04
C THR A 460 -9.04 -15.99 0.47
N CYS A 461 -8.01 -15.55 1.17
CA CYS A 461 -7.08 -14.53 0.69
C CYS A 461 -6.37 -14.99 -0.60
N ILE A 462 -5.83 -16.21 -0.62
CA ILE A 462 -5.16 -16.79 -1.79
C ILE A 462 -6.12 -16.89 -2.98
N LEU A 463 -7.34 -17.38 -2.76
CA LEU A 463 -8.34 -17.53 -3.81
C LEU A 463 -8.78 -16.17 -4.37
N THR A 464 -8.89 -15.13 -3.53
CA THR A 464 -9.19 -13.76 -3.96
C THR A 464 -8.08 -13.24 -4.86
N ILE A 465 -6.83 -13.35 -4.44
CA ILE A 465 -5.66 -12.87 -5.19
C ILE A 465 -5.52 -13.61 -6.53
N THR A 466 -5.68 -14.93 -6.51
CA THR A 466 -5.61 -15.74 -7.73
C THR A 466 -6.77 -15.48 -8.68
N CYS A 467 -7.96 -15.19 -8.16
CA CYS A 467 -9.13 -14.77 -8.94
C CYS A 467 -8.84 -13.44 -9.66
N VAL A 468 -8.40 -12.41 -8.93
CA VAL A 468 -8.04 -11.10 -9.50
C VAL A 468 -6.89 -11.24 -10.51
N SER A 469 -5.86 -12.03 -10.19
CA SER A 469 -4.75 -12.30 -11.11
C SER A 469 -5.23 -12.93 -12.43
N THR A 470 -6.14 -13.91 -12.35
CA THR A 470 -6.70 -14.58 -13.53
C THR A 470 -7.57 -13.63 -14.36
N MET A 471 -8.39 -12.80 -13.70
CA MET A 471 -9.17 -11.76 -14.39
C MET A 471 -8.27 -10.78 -15.13
N LEU A 472 -7.22 -10.29 -14.48
CA LEU A 472 -6.26 -9.39 -15.08
C LEU A 472 -5.50 -10.04 -16.25
N LYS A 473 -5.10 -11.32 -16.11
CA LYS A 473 -4.49 -12.06 -17.23
C LYS A 473 -5.43 -12.18 -18.43
N LYS A 474 -6.68 -12.56 -18.21
CA LYS A 474 -7.69 -12.66 -19.28
C LYS A 474 -7.94 -11.30 -19.94
N TYR A 475 -7.97 -10.24 -19.15
CA TYR A 475 -8.15 -8.86 -19.65
C TYR A 475 -6.91 -8.37 -20.42
N GLY A 476 -5.71 -8.62 -19.90
CA GLY A 476 -4.44 -8.17 -20.49
C GLY A 476 -4.04 -8.93 -21.75
N ASN A 477 -4.43 -10.21 -21.88
CA ASN A 477 -4.13 -11.05 -23.05
C ASN A 477 -5.15 -10.89 -24.20
N ASN A 478 -6.11 -9.99 -24.08
CA ASN A 478 -7.05 -9.73 -25.16
C ASN A 478 -6.29 -9.18 -26.38
N PRO A 479 -6.47 -9.76 -27.61
CA PRO A 479 -5.73 -9.38 -28.82
C PRO A 479 -5.82 -7.89 -29.18
N LYS A 480 -6.90 -7.21 -28.74
CA LYS A 480 -7.06 -5.77 -28.93
C LYS A 480 -6.28 -4.90 -27.93
N ARG A 481 -5.82 -5.45 -26.79
CA ARG A 481 -5.23 -4.67 -25.67
C ARG A 481 -3.77 -4.99 -25.44
N GLN A 482 -3.38 -6.24 -25.50
CA GLN A 482 -2.00 -6.75 -25.35
C GLN A 482 -1.17 -6.09 -24.23
N TYR A 483 -1.80 -5.80 -23.08
CA TYR A 483 -1.14 -5.06 -21.98
C TYR A 483 0.00 -5.83 -21.31
N LEU A 484 0.04 -7.16 -21.49
CA LEU A 484 1.11 -8.02 -20.98
C LEU A 484 2.24 -8.26 -21.97
N SER A 485 2.11 -7.82 -23.23
CA SER A 485 3.19 -7.93 -24.23
C SER A 485 4.31 -6.95 -23.92
N GLY A 486 5.56 -7.34 -24.20
CA GLY A 486 6.74 -6.49 -24.02
C GLY A 486 6.73 -5.21 -24.85
N ASP A 487 5.97 -5.20 -25.94
CA ASP A 487 5.89 -4.09 -26.93
C ASP A 487 4.76 -3.09 -26.62
N ALA A 488 3.99 -3.32 -25.54
CA ALA A 488 2.89 -2.44 -25.20
C ALA A 488 3.36 -1.05 -24.72
N PRO A 489 2.71 0.05 -25.15
CA PRO A 489 3.13 1.40 -24.80
C PRO A 489 2.99 1.64 -23.30
N ILE A 490 4.07 1.95 -22.61
CA ILE A 490 4.17 2.11 -21.15
C ILE A 490 3.15 3.11 -20.61
N GLY A 491 2.92 4.21 -21.31
CA GLY A 491 1.97 5.25 -20.87
C GLY A 491 0.54 4.75 -20.67
N ARG A 492 0.15 3.62 -21.29
CA ARG A 492 -1.18 3.00 -21.15
C ARG A 492 -1.18 1.77 -20.23
N THR A 493 -0.02 1.17 -20.00
CA THR A 493 0.08 -0.14 -19.33
C THR A 493 0.70 -0.07 -17.93
N TRP A 494 1.32 1.04 -17.54
CA TRP A 494 2.04 1.15 -16.28
C TRP A 494 1.17 0.82 -15.05
N LEU A 495 -0.07 1.31 -14.99
CA LEU A 495 -1.01 1.04 -13.89
C LEU A 495 -1.38 -0.45 -13.84
N PHE A 496 -1.70 -1.03 -15.02
CA PHE A 496 -2.02 -2.44 -15.13
C PHE A 496 -0.85 -3.32 -14.70
N GLN A 497 0.36 -2.96 -15.14
CA GLN A 497 1.57 -3.66 -14.77
C GLN A 497 1.91 -3.48 -13.28
N LEU A 498 1.66 -2.30 -12.70
CA LEU A 498 1.81 -2.04 -11.27
C LEU A 498 0.96 -3.03 -10.46
N VAL A 499 -0.34 -3.10 -10.77
CA VAL A 499 -1.26 -3.99 -10.07
C VAL A 499 -0.85 -5.46 -10.23
N TYR A 500 -0.54 -5.87 -11.46
CA TYR A 500 -0.23 -7.27 -11.75
C TYR A 500 1.15 -7.73 -11.24
N THR A 501 2.17 -6.87 -11.33
CA THR A 501 3.56 -7.24 -11.04
C THR A 501 4.00 -6.90 -9.61
N ALA A 502 3.41 -5.86 -8.98
CA ALA A 502 3.77 -5.45 -7.62
C ALA A 502 2.63 -5.67 -6.62
N VAL A 503 1.45 -5.09 -6.86
CA VAL A 503 0.37 -5.09 -5.86
C VAL A 503 -0.13 -6.49 -5.53
N LEU A 504 -0.38 -7.35 -6.54
CA LEU A 504 -0.86 -8.72 -6.30
C LEU A 504 0.14 -9.59 -5.53
N PRO A 505 1.44 -9.65 -5.88
CA PRO A 505 2.43 -10.37 -5.08
C PRO A 505 2.60 -9.79 -3.67
N ILE A 506 2.54 -8.45 -3.51
CA ILE A 506 2.58 -7.80 -2.20
C ILE A 506 1.39 -8.23 -1.35
N LEU A 507 0.17 -8.18 -1.91
CA LEU A 507 -1.02 -8.68 -1.23
C LEU A 507 -0.90 -10.17 -0.88
N GLY A 508 -0.26 -10.97 -1.74
CA GLY A 508 0.04 -12.37 -1.46
C GLY A 508 0.95 -12.55 -0.24
N ALA A 509 2.00 -11.75 -0.14
CA ALA A 509 2.89 -11.79 1.02
C ALA A 509 2.21 -11.27 2.30
N LEU A 510 1.45 -10.18 2.20
CA LEU A 510 0.71 -9.61 3.33
C LEU A 510 -0.46 -10.50 3.78
N SER A 511 -1.04 -11.30 2.87
CA SER A 511 -2.19 -12.16 3.19
C SER A 511 -1.89 -13.14 4.33
N ILE A 512 -0.63 -13.59 4.45
CA ILE A 512 -0.21 -14.50 5.52
C ILE A 512 -0.34 -13.81 6.89
N LEU A 513 0.16 -12.58 7.02
CA LEU A 513 0.03 -11.83 8.27
C LEU A 513 -1.41 -11.46 8.57
N ILE A 514 -2.15 -11.03 7.55
CA ILE A 514 -3.55 -10.64 7.69
C ILE A 514 -4.41 -11.82 8.11
N SER A 515 -4.20 -13.01 7.52
CA SER A 515 -4.97 -14.20 7.87
C SER A 515 -4.67 -14.70 9.28
N ILE A 516 -3.40 -14.66 9.72
CA ILE A 516 -3.03 -14.99 11.09
C ILE A 516 -3.64 -13.99 12.08
N TYR A 517 -3.56 -12.69 11.75
CA TYR A 517 -4.14 -11.62 12.57
C TYR A 517 -5.66 -11.79 12.72
N TRP A 518 -6.38 -12.00 11.62
CA TRP A 518 -7.83 -12.20 11.65
C TRP A 518 -8.24 -13.51 12.33
N ALA A 519 -7.49 -14.59 12.14
CA ALA A 519 -7.76 -15.84 12.85
C ALA A 519 -7.56 -15.63 14.37
N ALA A 520 -6.46 -15.01 14.76
CA ALA A 520 -6.20 -14.68 16.14
C ALA A 520 -7.27 -13.74 16.75
N ASP A 521 -7.85 -12.85 15.96
CA ASP A 521 -8.92 -11.94 16.37
C ASP A 521 -10.19 -12.67 16.77
N VAL A 522 -10.45 -13.83 16.19
CA VAL A 522 -11.58 -14.71 16.56
C VAL A 522 -11.57 -15.06 18.05
N PHE A 523 -10.37 -15.24 18.61
CA PHE A 523 -10.16 -15.46 20.05
C PHE A 523 -9.55 -14.24 20.75
N ASN A 524 -9.64 -13.05 20.15
CA ASN A 524 -9.08 -11.78 20.63
C ASN A 524 -7.57 -11.83 20.94
N LEU A 525 -6.85 -12.64 20.19
CA LEU A 525 -5.39 -12.76 20.26
C LEU A 525 -4.67 -11.79 19.30
N SER A 526 -5.40 -10.91 18.63
CA SER A 526 -4.88 -9.98 17.64
C SER A 526 -3.78 -9.08 18.17
N ASP A 527 -3.95 -8.52 19.38
CA ASP A 527 -2.92 -7.70 20.05
C ASP A 527 -1.66 -8.50 20.37
N THR A 528 -1.82 -9.74 20.84
CA THR A 528 -0.69 -10.65 21.08
C THR A 528 0.01 -11.02 19.79
N CYS A 529 -0.72 -11.31 18.73
CA CYS A 529 -0.18 -11.53 17.39
C CYS A 529 0.60 -10.32 16.88
N TRP A 530 0.04 -9.13 17.01
CA TRP A 530 0.69 -7.88 16.60
C TRP A 530 1.99 -7.65 17.39
N MET A 531 1.97 -7.93 18.68
CA MET A 531 3.16 -7.88 19.53
C MET A 531 4.23 -8.88 19.05
N ILE A 532 3.85 -10.12 18.74
CA ILE A 532 4.76 -11.16 18.23
C ILE A 532 5.36 -10.75 16.88
N PHE A 533 4.56 -10.17 15.97
CA PHE A 533 5.04 -9.71 14.67
C PHE A 533 6.09 -8.60 14.80
N ASN A 534 5.94 -7.72 15.79
CA ASN A 534 6.84 -6.59 16.03
C ASN A 534 8.05 -6.97 16.90
N THR A 535 7.90 -7.95 17.80
CA THR A 535 9.02 -8.37 18.66
C THR A 535 10.15 -8.97 17.83
N PRO A 536 11.40 -8.56 18.08
CA PRO A 536 12.52 -9.13 17.38
C PRO A 536 12.72 -10.60 17.81
N LEU A 537 12.56 -11.53 16.86
CA LEU A 537 12.87 -12.95 17.05
C LEU A 537 14.36 -13.19 17.31
N VAL A 538 15.21 -12.36 16.69
CA VAL A 538 16.65 -12.34 16.92
C VAL A 538 17.03 -10.90 17.25
N LYS A 539 17.46 -10.68 18.49
CA LYS A 539 17.98 -9.39 18.95
C LYS A 539 19.47 -9.56 19.24
N SER A 540 20.29 -9.22 18.27
CA SER A 540 21.75 -9.10 18.42
C SER A 540 22.13 -7.62 18.43
N THR A 541 23.28 -7.27 18.97
CA THR A 541 23.85 -5.92 18.93
C THR A 541 24.01 -5.40 17.50
N LYS A 542 24.09 -6.31 16.51
CA LYS A 542 24.34 -5.97 15.10
C LYS A 542 23.14 -6.13 14.17
N ILE A 543 22.14 -6.93 14.54
CA ILE A 543 21.00 -7.27 13.67
C ILE A 543 19.76 -7.43 14.51
N THR A 544 18.67 -6.82 14.08
CA THR A 544 17.33 -7.03 14.66
C THR A 544 16.40 -7.62 13.60
N PHE A 545 16.03 -8.89 13.77
CA PHE A 545 15.13 -9.59 12.88
C PHE A 545 13.75 -9.73 13.51
N SER A 546 12.71 -9.16 12.89
CA SER A 546 11.29 -9.36 13.23
C SER A 546 10.50 -9.76 11.99
N ILE A 547 9.34 -10.40 12.19
CA ILE A 547 8.48 -10.85 11.10
C ILE A 547 8.04 -9.66 10.25
N ILE A 548 7.65 -8.54 10.87
CA ILE A 548 7.20 -7.36 10.14
C ILE A 548 8.30 -6.75 9.27
N ARG A 549 9.56 -6.75 9.73
CA ARG A 549 10.71 -6.28 8.95
C ARG A 549 11.00 -7.18 7.75
N ALA A 550 10.86 -8.49 7.92
CA ALA A 550 10.99 -9.43 6.82
C ALA A 550 9.92 -9.18 5.75
N VAL A 551 8.68 -8.97 6.15
CA VAL A 551 7.58 -8.64 5.21
C VAL A 551 7.81 -7.28 4.54
N GLN A 552 8.30 -6.26 5.26
CA GLN A 552 8.65 -4.97 4.66
C GLN A 552 9.73 -5.14 3.58
N ALA A 553 10.75 -5.96 3.81
CA ALA A 553 11.77 -6.26 2.81
C ALA A 553 11.19 -6.94 1.56
N VAL A 554 10.25 -7.88 1.74
CA VAL A 554 9.55 -8.57 0.65
C VAL A 554 8.65 -7.59 -0.12
N VAL A 555 7.91 -6.73 0.55
CA VAL A 555 7.08 -5.69 -0.08
C VAL A 555 7.94 -4.77 -0.95
N LEU A 556 9.06 -4.30 -0.40
CA LEU A 556 10.01 -3.48 -1.15
C LEU A 556 10.62 -4.23 -2.34
N PHE A 557 10.91 -5.53 -2.20
CA PHE A 557 11.41 -6.35 -3.30
C PHE A 557 10.47 -6.30 -4.51
N PHE A 558 9.18 -6.53 -4.33
CA PHE A 558 8.22 -6.49 -5.43
C PHE A 558 8.04 -5.08 -6.02
N LEU A 559 8.14 -4.05 -5.18
CA LEU A 559 8.08 -2.66 -5.63
C LEU A 559 9.31 -2.32 -6.48
N PHE A 560 10.51 -2.67 -6.04
CA PHE A 560 11.75 -2.48 -6.80
C PHE A 560 11.80 -3.32 -8.07
N TYR A 561 11.26 -4.55 -8.02
CA TYR A 561 11.10 -5.39 -9.20
C TYR A 561 10.22 -4.72 -10.26
N TYR A 562 9.10 -4.12 -9.85
CA TYR A 562 8.24 -3.35 -10.74
C TYR A 562 8.97 -2.12 -11.31
N VAL A 563 9.63 -1.33 -10.46
CA VAL A 563 10.40 -0.15 -10.89
C VAL A 563 11.47 -0.54 -11.91
N ASN A 564 12.20 -1.62 -11.65
CA ASN A 564 13.19 -2.15 -12.58
C ASN A 564 12.58 -2.50 -13.96
N LYS A 565 11.46 -3.21 -13.94
CA LYS A 565 10.75 -3.61 -15.16
C LYS A 565 10.28 -2.40 -15.95
N VAL A 566 9.64 -1.42 -15.30
CA VAL A 566 9.14 -0.20 -15.94
C VAL A 566 10.28 0.66 -16.46
N SER A 567 11.38 0.79 -15.72
CA SER A 567 12.56 1.55 -16.14
C SER A 567 13.17 1.00 -17.41
N ILE A 568 13.29 -0.34 -17.52
CA ILE A 568 13.80 -1.01 -18.71
C ILE A 568 12.86 -0.82 -19.91
N GLN A 569 11.54 -0.93 -19.68
CA GLN A 569 10.55 -0.71 -20.76
C GLN A 569 10.51 0.76 -21.20
N ALA A 570 10.64 1.71 -20.25
CA ALA A 570 10.72 3.13 -20.54
C ALA A 570 11.96 3.46 -21.38
N LEU A 571 13.10 2.88 -21.02
CA LEU A 571 14.33 3.00 -21.79
C LEU A 571 14.16 2.45 -23.20
N HIS A 572 13.56 1.25 -23.33
CA HIS A 572 13.28 0.65 -24.64
C HIS A 572 12.41 1.55 -25.51
N ALA A 573 11.31 2.07 -24.96
CA ALA A 573 10.41 2.97 -25.66
C ALA A 573 11.11 4.28 -26.07
N HIS A 574 11.93 4.86 -25.19
CA HIS A 574 12.68 6.08 -25.47
C HIS A 574 13.69 5.88 -26.60
N LEU A 575 14.51 4.83 -26.53
CA LEU A 575 15.51 4.53 -27.55
C LEU A 575 14.87 4.17 -28.91
N MET A 576 13.76 3.41 -28.89
CA MET A 576 13.03 3.08 -30.12
C MET A 576 12.40 4.32 -30.75
N ASN A 577 11.83 5.23 -29.97
CA ASN A 577 11.29 6.49 -30.49
C ASN A 577 12.40 7.39 -31.06
N ARG A 578 13.58 7.41 -30.44
CA ARG A 578 14.75 8.14 -30.96
C ARG A 578 15.27 7.56 -32.27
N GLU A 579 15.32 6.23 -32.36
CA GLU A 579 15.72 5.54 -33.59
C GLU A 579 14.70 5.75 -34.71
N ARG A 580 13.41 5.71 -34.42
CA ARG A 580 12.35 6.01 -35.42
C ARG A 580 12.46 7.44 -35.94
N ARG A 581 12.78 8.43 -35.08
CA ARG A 581 12.98 9.82 -35.53
C ARG A 581 14.19 9.93 -36.43
N LYS A 582 15.35 9.34 -36.07
CA LYS A 582 16.55 9.33 -36.89
C LYS A 582 16.35 8.59 -38.23
N ALA A 583 15.70 7.43 -38.19
CA ALA A 583 15.39 6.67 -39.38
C ALA A 583 14.45 7.42 -40.36
N ALA A 584 13.53 8.23 -39.82
CA ALA A 584 12.67 9.11 -40.63
C ALA A 584 13.47 10.26 -41.26
N GLU A 585 14.41 10.87 -40.54
CA GLU A 585 15.31 11.91 -41.06
C GLU A 585 16.22 11.36 -42.18
N GLU A 586 16.75 10.14 -41.97
CA GLU A 586 17.63 9.46 -42.90
C GLU A 586 16.90 8.66 -44.02
N LYS A 587 15.55 8.72 -44.03
CA LYS A 587 14.69 7.97 -45.00
C LYS A 587 14.98 6.46 -45.04
N ARG A 588 15.44 5.85 -43.93
CA ARG A 588 15.70 4.42 -43.78
C ARG A 588 14.68 3.73 -42.88
N LYS A 589 14.62 2.40 -42.92
CA LYS A 589 13.82 1.65 -41.96
C LYS A 589 14.52 1.63 -40.59
N PRO A 590 13.78 1.78 -39.45
CA PRO A 590 14.38 1.70 -38.13
C PRO A 590 14.99 0.32 -37.89
N SER A 591 16.23 0.29 -37.38
CA SER A 591 16.96 -0.95 -37.10
C SER A 591 16.76 -1.39 -35.63
N PRO A 592 16.05 -2.50 -35.37
CA PRO A 592 15.87 -3.01 -34.00
C PRO A 592 17.17 -3.48 -33.34
N GLN A 593 18.14 -3.95 -34.16
CA GLN A 593 19.42 -4.48 -33.66
C GLN A 593 20.29 -3.41 -32.98
N VAL A 594 20.30 -2.19 -33.49
CA VAL A 594 21.02 -1.06 -32.89
C VAL A 594 20.42 -0.67 -31.56
N VAL A 595 19.10 -0.76 -31.45
CA VAL A 595 18.36 -0.47 -30.20
C VAL A 595 18.65 -1.54 -29.16
N THR A 596 18.61 -2.83 -29.52
CA THR A 596 18.87 -3.94 -28.57
C THR A 596 20.29 -3.90 -28.00
N SER A 597 21.31 -3.58 -28.82
CA SER A 597 22.68 -3.44 -28.34
C SER A 597 22.83 -2.32 -27.30
N ARG A 598 22.23 -1.15 -27.55
CA ARG A 598 22.25 -0.03 -26.58
C ARG A 598 21.46 -0.31 -25.34
N ILE A 599 20.34 -1.02 -25.47
CA ILE A 599 19.53 -1.44 -24.31
C ILE A 599 20.32 -2.37 -23.40
N ALA A 600 21.07 -3.33 -23.96
CA ALA A 600 21.83 -4.30 -23.15
C ALA A 600 22.79 -3.60 -22.18
N MET A 601 23.50 -2.57 -22.63
CA MET A 601 24.43 -1.79 -21.81
C MET A 601 23.71 -1.05 -20.67
N TRP A 602 22.67 -0.28 -20.99
CA TRP A 602 21.93 0.52 -20.02
C TRP A 602 21.08 -0.34 -19.06
N LYS A 603 20.57 -1.46 -19.54
CA LYS A 603 19.80 -2.41 -18.73
C LYS A 603 20.61 -2.89 -17.55
N ASN A 604 21.85 -3.35 -17.77
CA ASN A 604 22.70 -3.85 -16.71
C ASN A 604 23.01 -2.74 -15.66
N PHE A 605 23.28 -1.53 -16.13
CA PHE A 605 23.52 -0.38 -15.24
C PHE A 605 22.30 -0.08 -14.36
N ILE A 606 21.10 0.01 -14.95
CA ILE A 606 19.85 0.24 -14.23
C ILE A 606 19.57 -0.86 -13.23
N GLN A 607 19.79 -2.12 -13.63
CA GLN A 607 19.57 -3.27 -12.72
C GLN A 607 20.51 -3.24 -11.53
N VAL A 608 21.80 -3.01 -11.74
CA VAL A 608 22.78 -2.92 -10.63
C VAL A 608 22.41 -1.78 -9.67
N PHE A 609 22.04 -0.61 -10.21
CA PHE A 609 21.65 0.55 -9.40
C PHE A 609 20.38 0.28 -8.57
N ILE A 610 19.33 -0.24 -9.19
CA ILE A 610 18.04 -0.48 -8.54
C ILE A 610 18.18 -1.58 -7.46
N TRP A 611 18.85 -2.68 -7.78
CA TRP A 611 19.04 -3.76 -6.81
C TRP A 611 20.05 -3.40 -5.72
N GLY A 612 21.07 -2.61 -6.02
CA GLY A 612 21.98 -2.05 -5.03
C GLY A 612 21.25 -1.18 -4.01
N LEU A 613 20.36 -0.29 -4.49
CA LEU A 613 19.54 0.55 -3.61
C LEU A 613 18.58 -0.29 -2.75
N TRP A 614 17.95 -1.33 -3.34
CA TRP A 614 17.10 -2.26 -2.58
C TRP A 614 17.88 -2.96 -1.46
N ILE A 615 19.11 -3.44 -1.74
CA ILE A 615 19.96 -4.05 -0.72
C ILE A 615 20.26 -3.07 0.42
N LEU A 616 20.65 -1.83 0.11
CA LEU A 616 20.96 -0.82 1.12
C LEU A 616 19.75 -0.50 2.01
N ILE A 617 18.56 -0.34 1.44
CA ILE A 617 17.34 -0.10 2.19
C ILE A 617 16.98 -1.32 3.06
N THR A 618 17.14 -2.53 2.53
CA THR A 618 16.88 -3.76 3.27
C THR A 618 17.83 -3.91 4.47
N LEU A 619 19.11 -3.59 4.32
CA LEU A 619 20.07 -3.55 5.42
C LEU A 619 19.66 -2.54 6.50
N ALA A 620 19.15 -1.37 6.10
CA ALA A 620 18.65 -0.35 7.02
C ALA A 620 17.39 -0.81 7.78
N ILE A 621 16.46 -1.53 7.13
CA ILE A 621 15.25 -2.09 7.77
C ILE A 621 15.63 -3.08 8.87
N PHE A 622 16.63 -3.92 8.65
CA PHE A 622 17.09 -4.89 9.65
C PHE A 622 17.94 -4.29 10.75
N ASN A 623 18.10 -2.96 10.79
CA ASN A 623 18.95 -2.24 11.75
C ASN A 623 20.37 -2.83 11.82
N ILE A 624 20.92 -3.17 10.67
CA ILE A 624 22.32 -3.58 10.58
C ILE A 624 23.17 -2.35 10.91
N ASP A 625 24.19 -2.53 11.73
CA ASP A 625 25.05 -1.46 12.22
C ASP A 625 25.41 -0.49 11.09
N ASN A 626 25.13 0.80 11.31
CA ASN A 626 25.34 1.85 10.30
C ASN A 626 26.79 1.87 9.78
N SER A 627 27.75 1.43 10.56
CA SER A 627 29.15 1.31 10.14
C SER A 627 29.32 0.41 8.91
N TRP A 628 28.59 -0.72 8.85
CA TRP A 628 28.63 -1.63 7.70
C TRP A 628 27.94 -1.04 6.47
N ILE A 629 26.83 -0.33 6.66
CA ILE A 629 26.11 0.35 5.56
C ILE A 629 27.01 1.45 4.99
N VAL A 630 27.66 2.23 5.85
CA VAL A 630 28.62 3.27 5.45
C VAL A 630 29.82 2.65 4.74
N ALA A 631 30.39 1.57 5.28
CA ALA A 631 31.55 0.91 4.68
C ALA A 631 31.23 0.33 3.29
N ILE A 632 30.08 -0.35 3.13
CA ILE A 632 29.64 -0.89 1.85
C ILE A 632 29.34 0.24 0.86
N SER A 633 28.64 1.30 1.31
CA SER A 633 28.31 2.45 0.48
C SER A 633 29.55 3.21 0.05
N ALA A 634 30.50 3.41 0.96
CA ALA A 634 31.79 4.04 0.67
C ALA A 634 32.62 3.19 -0.31
N GLY A 635 32.69 1.88 -0.07
CA GLY A 635 33.38 0.95 -0.96
C GLY A 635 32.79 0.91 -2.37
N LEU A 636 31.45 0.86 -2.45
CA LEU A 636 30.73 0.88 -3.74
C LEU A 636 30.93 2.23 -4.44
N SER A 637 30.79 3.34 -3.73
CA SER A 637 30.98 4.69 -4.30
C SER A 637 32.42 4.89 -4.81
N THR A 638 33.40 4.44 -4.01
CA THR A 638 34.82 4.47 -4.39
C THR A 638 35.08 3.58 -5.61
N GLY A 639 34.54 2.36 -5.62
CA GLY A 639 34.68 1.44 -6.77
C GLY A 639 34.05 2.00 -8.05
N ILE A 640 32.86 2.55 -7.97
CA ILE A 640 32.20 3.21 -9.12
C ILE A 640 32.99 4.46 -9.54
N GLY A 641 33.46 5.26 -8.58
CA GLY A 641 34.27 6.45 -8.86
C GLY A 641 35.54 6.09 -9.63
N PHE A 642 36.26 5.05 -9.21
CA PHE A 642 37.45 4.56 -9.93
C PHE A 642 37.11 4.01 -11.31
N ALA A 643 36.04 3.22 -11.44
CA ALA A 643 35.61 2.67 -12.72
C ALA A 643 35.16 3.75 -13.71
N MET A 644 34.62 4.87 -13.22
CA MET A 644 34.18 5.99 -14.06
C MET A 644 35.23 7.06 -14.28
N LYS A 645 36.39 6.98 -13.61
CA LYS A 645 37.44 7.99 -13.66
C LYS A 645 37.81 8.34 -15.09
N ASP A 646 38.18 7.38 -15.91
CA ASP A 646 38.64 7.59 -17.29
C ASP A 646 37.53 8.20 -18.15
N ILE A 647 36.28 7.81 -17.93
CA ILE A 647 35.12 8.34 -18.65
C ILE A 647 34.93 9.82 -18.32
N LEU A 648 34.95 10.15 -17.00
CA LEU A 648 34.78 11.52 -16.51
C LEU A 648 35.92 12.43 -16.97
N GLU A 649 37.16 11.94 -16.94
CA GLU A 649 38.32 12.65 -17.46
C GLU A 649 38.15 12.95 -18.94
N ASN A 650 37.78 11.96 -19.75
CA ASN A 650 37.56 12.18 -21.19
C ASN A 650 36.44 13.19 -21.46
N ILE A 651 35.36 13.18 -20.69
CA ILE A 651 34.26 14.14 -20.81
C ILE A 651 34.72 15.56 -20.43
N TYR A 652 35.40 15.69 -19.31
CA TYR A 652 35.95 16.98 -18.84
C TYR A 652 36.89 17.58 -19.85
N TYR A 653 37.85 16.80 -20.35
CA TYR A 653 38.79 17.24 -21.37
C TYR A 653 38.09 17.48 -22.72
N GLY A 654 37.09 16.71 -23.06
CA GLY A 654 36.29 16.94 -24.28
C GLY A 654 35.59 18.30 -24.26
N ILE A 655 34.96 18.67 -23.15
CA ILE A 655 34.35 20.00 -22.95
C ILE A 655 35.42 21.08 -23.04
N SER A 656 36.57 20.86 -22.42
CA SER A 656 37.69 21.81 -22.45
C SER A 656 38.30 22.00 -23.85
N LEU A 657 38.39 20.93 -24.66
CA LEU A 657 38.82 21.00 -26.05
C LEU A 657 37.81 21.77 -26.89
N MET A 658 36.50 21.52 -26.72
CA MET A 658 35.43 22.23 -27.43
C MET A 658 35.38 23.73 -27.06
N ALA A 659 35.85 24.11 -25.89
CA ALA A 659 35.93 25.52 -25.46
C ALA A 659 36.93 26.35 -26.25
N GLY A 660 37.56 25.79 -27.27
CA GLY A 660 38.35 26.51 -28.24
C GLY A 660 39.85 26.22 -28.23
N ARG A 661 40.30 25.21 -27.50
CA ARG A 661 41.71 24.80 -27.49
C ARG A 661 42.10 24.15 -28.82
N ILE A 662 41.21 23.37 -29.42
CA ILE A 662 41.30 22.78 -30.76
C ILE A 662 39.93 23.01 -31.43
N LYS A 663 39.93 23.26 -32.73
CA LYS A 663 38.71 23.44 -33.53
C LYS A 663 38.62 22.36 -34.61
N VAL A 664 37.38 22.00 -35.00
CA VAL A 664 37.15 21.18 -36.16
C VAL A 664 37.72 21.91 -37.37
N GLY A 665 38.52 21.20 -38.17
CA GLY A 665 39.29 21.75 -39.31
C GLY A 665 40.72 22.15 -38.95
N ASP A 666 41.15 22.08 -37.68
CA ASP A 666 42.57 22.29 -37.35
C ASP A 666 43.41 21.09 -37.82
N TYR A 667 44.56 21.39 -38.43
CA TYR A 667 45.58 20.39 -38.81
C TYR A 667 46.58 20.28 -37.66
N ILE A 668 46.62 19.14 -37.01
CA ILE A 668 47.44 18.93 -35.81
C ILE A 668 48.36 17.72 -35.96
N SER A 669 49.48 17.78 -35.22
CA SER A 669 50.43 16.66 -35.12
C SER A 669 50.57 16.26 -33.66
N ILE A 670 50.32 15.02 -33.36
CA ILE A 670 50.44 14.41 -32.03
C ILE A 670 51.13 13.06 -32.13
N GLU A 671 52.18 12.86 -31.37
CA GLU A 671 52.95 11.59 -31.36
C GLU A 671 53.32 11.06 -32.73
N GLY A 672 53.71 11.91 -33.65
CA GLY A 672 54.06 11.53 -35.02
C GLY A 672 52.87 11.38 -35.98
N THR A 673 51.66 11.28 -35.45
CA THR A 673 50.44 11.23 -36.28
C THR A 673 50.01 12.64 -36.65
N ARG A 674 49.79 12.87 -37.96
CA ARG A 674 49.32 14.15 -38.48
C ARG A 674 47.96 13.98 -39.10
N GLY A 675 47.07 14.91 -38.87
CA GLY A 675 45.74 14.85 -39.47
C GLY A 675 44.88 16.07 -39.17
N THR A 676 43.79 16.16 -39.92
CA THR A 676 42.79 17.22 -39.78
C THR A 676 41.71 16.74 -38.76
N VAL A 677 41.39 17.61 -37.83
CA VAL A 677 40.31 17.32 -36.86
C VAL A 677 38.97 17.33 -37.56
N THR A 678 38.32 16.17 -37.69
CA THR A 678 37.01 16.02 -38.34
C THR A 678 35.86 16.19 -37.36
N SER A 679 36.00 15.68 -36.14
CA SER A 679 34.96 15.85 -35.10
C SER A 679 35.55 15.82 -33.69
N ILE A 680 34.89 16.55 -32.77
CA ILE A 680 35.20 16.54 -31.36
C ILE A 680 33.92 16.09 -30.63
N SER A 681 33.96 14.91 -30.03
CA SER A 681 32.85 14.40 -29.19
C SER A 681 33.20 14.55 -27.70
N TYR A 682 32.26 14.19 -26.79
CA TYR A 682 32.51 14.28 -25.35
C TYR A 682 33.65 13.35 -24.87
N THR A 683 33.88 12.21 -25.52
CA THR A 683 34.87 11.22 -25.07
C THR A 683 36.09 11.08 -25.99
N SER A 684 35.95 11.48 -27.24
CA SER A 684 36.99 11.29 -28.26
C SER A 684 37.01 12.41 -29.32
N THR A 685 38.18 12.67 -29.84
CA THR A 685 38.41 13.56 -30.98
C THR A 685 38.89 12.73 -32.15
N THR A 686 38.31 12.88 -33.32
CA THR A 686 38.69 12.14 -34.53
C THR A 686 39.53 13.04 -35.43
N LEU A 687 40.62 12.43 -35.96
CA LEU A 687 41.52 13.01 -36.92
C LEU A 687 41.47 12.19 -38.19
N GLU A 688 41.43 12.84 -39.32
CA GLU A 688 41.62 12.27 -40.65
C GLU A 688 43.07 12.51 -41.10
N ALA A 689 43.81 11.42 -41.22
CA ALA A 689 45.21 11.46 -41.64
C ALA A 689 45.34 11.61 -43.16
N LEU A 690 46.51 11.94 -43.67
CA LEU A 690 46.77 12.15 -45.08
C LEU A 690 46.59 10.90 -45.96
N ASP A 691 46.72 9.73 -45.38
CA ASP A 691 46.46 8.44 -46.02
C ASP A 691 44.97 8.08 -46.09
N GLY A 692 44.07 8.96 -45.63
CA GLY A 692 42.65 8.73 -45.55
C GLY A 692 42.19 7.92 -44.33
N SER A 693 43.09 7.52 -43.44
CA SER A 693 42.74 6.82 -42.23
C SER A 693 42.07 7.77 -41.21
N VAL A 694 41.04 7.28 -40.48
CA VAL A 694 40.37 8.02 -39.43
C VAL A 694 40.86 7.48 -38.10
N ILE A 695 41.51 8.31 -37.32
CA ILE A 695 42.12 7.95 -36.03
C ILE A 695 41.35 8.66 -34.93
N ALA A 696 40.80 7.89 -33.95
CA ALA A 696 40.11 8.42 -32.80
C ALA A 696 41.04 8.46 -31.59
N PHE A 697 41.32 9.64 -31.09
CA PHE A 697 42.08 9.86 -29.86
C PHE A 697 41.10 10.05 -28.68
N GLN A 698 41.42 9.47 -27.56
CA GLN A 698 40.72 9.82 -26.32
C GLN A 698 41.00 11.27 -25.95
N ASN A 699 40.00 12.01 -25.52
CA ASN A 699 40.19 13.45 -25.22
C ASN A 699 41.20 13.69 -24.10
N ALA A 700 41.31 12.80 -23.14
CA ALA A 700 42.31 12.84 -22.08
C ALA A 700 43.74 12.77 -22.65
N GLN A 701 43.99 11.88 -23.62
CA GLN A 701 45.30 11.79 -24.28
C GLN A 701 45.62 13.04 -25.07
N LEU A 702 44.66 13.57 -25.80
CA LEU A 702 44.85 14.77 -26.62
C LEU A 702 45.08 16.02 -25.74
N PHE A 703 44.47 16.10 -24.57
CA PHE A 703 44.58 17.26 -23.66
C PHE A 703 45.86 17.24 -22.85
N THR A 704 46.26 16.04 -22.36
CA THR A 704 47.42 15.89 -21.48
C THR A 704 48.76 15.81 -22.20
N LYS A 705 48.76 15.41 -23.49
CA LYS A 705 49.96 15.35 -24.32
C LYS A 705 50.19 16.67 -25.11
N ASN A 706 51.43 16.89 -25.41
CA ASN A 706 51.81 18.03 -26.27
C ASN A 706 51.43 17.72 -27.71
N TYR A 707 50.70 18.61 -28.32
CA TYR A 707 50.39 18.57 -29.74
C TYR A 707 50.86 19.83 -30.42
N LYS A 708 51.19 19.73 -31.69
CA LYS A 708 51.54 20.88 -32.57
C LYS A 708 50.30 21.23 -33.37
N ASN A 709 49.78 22.46 -33.24
CA ASN A 709 48.73 22.98 -34.11
C ASN A 709 49.37 23.73 -35.26
N LEU A 710 49.29 23.12 -36.39
CA LEU A 710 49.94 23.64 -37.62
C LEU A 710 49.03 24.67 -38.36
N THR A 711 47.77 24.72 -38.02
CA THR A 711 46.81 25.68 -38.63
C THR A 711 46.92 27.07 -38.01
N ARG A 712 47.19 27.20 -36.74
CA ARG A 712 47.21 28.48 -36.03
C ARG A 712 48.42 29.34 -36.32
N ASN A 713 49.48 28.79 -36.89
CA ASN A 713 50.68 29.51 -37.35
C ASN A 713 50.56 29.90 -38.84
N HIS A 714 49.46 30.53 -39.21
CA HIS A 714 49.19 30.90 -40.60
C HIS A 714 49.23 29.72 -41.58
N GLY A 715 49.27 28.52 -41.07
CA GLY A 715 49.32 27.27 -41.88
C GLY A 715 50.67 26.99 -42.55
N ASN A 716 51.73 27.60 -42.09
CA ASN A 716 53.07 27.40 -42.67
C ASN A 716 53.94 26.48 -41.81
N GLU A 717 54.62 25.53 -42.40
CA GLU A 717 55.57 24.60 -41.77
C GLU A 717 56.94 24.73 -42.42
N LEU A 718 57.98 24.61 -41.60
CA LEU A 718 59.32 24.58 -42.08
C LEU A 718 59.71 23.14 -42.61
N ALA A 719 59.76 22.94 -43.84
CA ALA A 719 60.28 21.72 -44.42
C ALA A 719 61.82 21.78 -44.46
N ILE A 720 62.47 20.74 -44.00
CA ILE A 720 63.93 20.60 -44.01
C ILE A 720 64.26 19.38 -44.82
N ILE A 721 64.85 19.65 -45.99
CA ILE A 721 65.17 18.60 -46.94
C ILE A 721 66.75 18.49 -47.02
N PRO A 722 67.35 17.39 -46.67
CA PRO A 722 68.76 17.16 -46.79
C PRO A 722 69.11 16.84 -48.22
N VAL A 723 70.18 17.44 -48.72
CA VAL A 723 70.72 17.23 -50.08
C VAL A 723 72.24 17.07 -49.99
N GLY A 724 72.78 15.96 -50.50
CA GLY A 724 74.20 15.73 -50.61
C GLY A 724 74.68 15.91 -52.03
N VAL A 725 75.79 16.61 -52.22
CA VAL A 725 76.42 16.79 -53.51
C VAL A 725 77.85 16.29 -53.48
N ALA A 726 78.38 15.97 -54.64
CA ALA A 726 79.74 15.40 -54.80
C ALA A 726 80.84 16.35 -54.29
N TYR A 727 81.83 15.79 -53.72
CA TYR A 727 83.03 16.52 -53.32
C TYR A 727 83.65 17.20 -54.58
N GLY A 728 84.15 18.43 -54.42
CA GLY A 728 84.64 19.28 -55.46
C GLY A 728 83.65 20.30 -56.00
N SER A 729 82.35 20.19 -55.58
CA SER A 729 81.33 21.16 -55.94
C SER A 729 81.53 22.49 -55.21
N LYS A 730 81.42 23.60 -55.89
CA LYS A 730 81.60 24.96 -55.31
C LYS A 730 80.31 25.31 -54.52
N VAL A 731 80.40 25.51 -53.22
CA VAL A 731 79.29 25.82 -52.27
C VAL A 731 78.38 26.95 -52.78
N PRO A 732 78.91 28.10 -53.36
CA PRO A 732 78.04 29.15 -53.84
C PRO A 732 77.19 28.75 -55.03
N GLN A 733 77.78 28.01 -55.97
CA GLN A 733 77.04 27.51 -57.17
C GLN A 733 75.99 26.51 -56.82
N VAL A 734 76.28 25.58 -55.84
CA VAL A 734 75.30 24.63 -55.38
C VAL A 734 74.12 25.29 -54.66
N LYS A 735 74.37 26.29 -53.86
CA LYS A 735 73.27 27.08 -53.23
C LYS A 735 72.37 27.77 -54.23
N GLU A 736 72.97 28.33 -55.30
CA GLU A 736 72.23 29.02 -56.37
C GLU A 736 71.40 28.03 -57.23
N VAL A 737 71.99 26.92 -57.65
CA VAL A 737 71.30 25.87 -58.37
C VAL A 737 70.16 25.25 -57.63
N ILE A 738 70.37 24.91 -56.37
CA ILE A 738 69.33 24.33 -55.51
C ILE A 738 68.24 25.40 -55.27
N GLY A 739 68.61 26.63 -54.96
CA GLY A 739 67.68 27.71 -54.78
C GLY A 739 66.76 27.92 -55.96
N ASN A 740 67.39 28.06 -57.17
CA ASN A 740 66.65 28.23 -58.42
C ASN A 740 65.79 27.02 -58.81
N ALA A 741 66.23 25.77 -58.47
CA ALA A 741 65.47 24.58 -58.69
C ALA A 741 64.18 24.54 -57.77
N VAL A 742 64.31 24.90 -56.52
CA VAL A 742 63.17 24.95 -55.60
C VAL A 742 62.23 26.12 -55.90
N GLU A 743 62.79 27.21 -56.42
CA GLU A 743 62.01 28.39 -56.85
C GLU A 743 61.21 28.09 -58.14
N SER A 744 61.77 27.32 -59.02
CA SER A 744 61.14 26.89 -60.32
C SER A 744 59.92 25.95 -60.05
N ILE A 745 59.94 25.18 -58.97
CA ILE A 745 58.82 24.29 -58.51
C ILE A 745 57.69 25.11 -57.89
N ASN A 746 57.97 26.29 -57.34
CA ASN A 746 57.01 27.10 -56.64
C ASN A 746 56.01 27.84 -57.55
N LYS A 747 55.50 27.17 -58.59
CA LYS A 747 54.54 27.76 -59.56
C LYS A 747 53.21 28.20 -58.91
N THR A 748 52.89 27.68 -57.79
CA THR A 748 51.61 27.90 -57.06
C THR A 748 51.76 28.81 -55.83
N ASN A 749 52.93 29.40 -55.59
CA ASN A 749 53.25 30.26 -54.43
C ASN A 749 53.02 29.62 -53.04
N TYR A 750 53.16 28.31 -52.99
CA TYR A 750 53.00 27.54 -51.72
C TYR A 750 54.26 27.64 -50.85
N ILE A 751 55.43 27.90 -51.46
CA ILE A 751 56.69 28.09 -50.72
C ILE A 751 56.87 29.57 -50.48
N LYS A 752 56.89 30.01 -49.27
CA LYS A 752 56.94 31.42 -48.82
C LYS A 752 58.36 31.95 -48.62
N PHE A 753 59.30 31.07 -48.29
CA PHE A 753 60.69 31.41 -48.03
C PHE A 753 61.56 30.18 -48.24
N ILE A 754 62.66 30.38 -48.90
CA ILE A 754 63.63 29.35 -49.19
C ILE A 754 65.02 29.80 -48.72
N LYS A 755 65.73 28.95 -48.01
CA LYS A 755 67.10 29.16 -47.57
C LYS A 755 67.87 27.85 -47.70
N VAL A 756 68.93 27.86 -48.52
CA VAL A 756 69.83 26.71 -48.64
C VAL A 756 71.02 26.95 -47.72
N ILE A 757 71.24 26.04 -46.78
CA ILE A 757 72.32 26.13 -45.78
C ILE A 757 73.26 24.96 -46.02
N PHE A 758 74.59 25.26 -46.08
CA PHE A 758 75.60 24.24 -45.94
C PHE A 758 75.67 23.75 -44.55
N THR A 759 75.66 22.44 -44.28
CA THR A 759 75.59 21.80 -42.97
C THR A 759 76.89 21.15 -42.53
N GLY A 760 77.67 20.67 -43.51
CA GLY A 760 78.92 20.04 -43.17
C GLY A 760 79.42 19.13 -44.29
N PHE A 761 80.51 18.44 -44.03
CA PHE A 761 81.05 17.42 -44.94
C PHE A 761 80.58 16.04 -44.34
N GLY A 762 79.84 15.29 -45.14
CA GLY A 762 79.40 13.92 -44.81
C GLY A 762 80.45 12.91 -45.33
N ASP A 763 80.22 11.62 -45.04
CA ASP A 763 81.19 10.57 -45.41
C ASP A 763 81.43 10.45 -46.88
N ASN A 764 80.41 10.73 -47.69
CA ASN A 764 80.51 10.63 -49.17
C ASN A 764 79.93 11.86 -49.93
N SER A 765 79.62 12.94 -49.25
CA SER A 765 78.94 14.11 -49.85
C SER A 765 79.18 15.40 -49.04
N ILE A 766 79.09 16.53 -49.78
CA ILE A 766 78.94 17.83 -49.16
C ILE A 766 77.48 18.03 -48.86
N ASP A 767 77.13 18.19 -47.57
CA ASP A 767 75.74 18.17 -47.11
C ASP A 767 75.15 19.59 -47.03
N PHE A 768 74.01 19.73 -47.63
CA PHE A 768 73.15 20.92 -47.55
C PHE A 768 71.80 20.60 -46.95
N LYS A 769 71.21 21.59 -46.35
CA LYS A 769 69.78 21.54 -45.91
C LYS A 769 69.03 22.65 -46.62
N ILE A 770 67.96 22.27 -47.28
CA ILE A 770 66.97 23.23 -47.83
C ILE A 770 65.94 23.48 -46.71
N LEU A 771 65.89 24.74 -46.32
CA LEU A 771 64.84 25.23 -45.40
C LEU A 771 63.77 25.93 -46.21
N ALA A 772 62.59 25.36 -46.31
CA ALA A 772 61.49 25.91 -47.07
C ALA A 772 60.28 26.09 -46.18
N TRP A 773 59.73 27.33 -46.09
CA TRP A 773 58.45 27.53 -45.43
C TRP A 773 57.34 27.22 -46.39
N VAL A 774 56.58 26.12 -46.12
CA VAL A 774 55.53 25.57 -46.98
C VAL A 774 54.17 25.67 -46.30
N ASP A 775 53.11 25.86 -47.06
CA ASP A 775 51.74 25.78 -46.54
C ASP A 775 51.41 24.35 -46.15
N SER A 776 51.32 24.11 -44.83
CA SER A 776 51.11 22.79 -44.24
C SER A 776 49.77 22.15 -44.63
N ARG A 777 48.81 22.95 -45.10
CA ARG A 777 47.47 22.48 -45.48
C ARG A 777 47.36 21.96 -46.88
N LYS A 778 48.32 22.37 -47.79
CA LYS A 778 48.25 22.09 -49.22
C LYS A 778 49.35 21.23 -49.71
N GLN A 779 50.04 20.49 -48.88
CA GLN A 779 51.00 19.45 -49.25
C GLN A 779 52.49 19.72 -48.96
N VAL A 780 52.87 19.15 -47.83
CA VAL A 780 54.30 18.84 -47.60
C VAL A 780 54.79 17.67 -48.40
N TYR A 781 53.94 17.03 -49.25
CA TYR A 781 54.22 15.75 -49.88
C TYR A 781 53.94 15.70 -51.40
N ALA A 782 53.66 16.82 -52.09
CA ALA A 782 53.61 16.85 -53.57
C ALA A 782 54.95 17.13 -54.23
#